data_52c5578fc46a784292d37ab766c10d48
#
_entry.id   52c5578fc46a784292d37ab766c10d48
#
_cell.length_a   1.000
_cell.length_b   1.000
_cell.length_c   1.000
_cell.angle_alpha   90.00
_cell.angle_beta   90.00
_cell.angle_gamma   90.00
#
_symmetry.space_group_name_H-M   'P 1'
#
loop_
_entity.id
_entity.type
_entity.pdbx_description
1 polymer ?
#
loop_
_entity_poly.entity_id
_entity_poly.type
_entity_poly.pdbx_seq_one_letter_code
_entity_poly.pdbx_strand_id
1 'polypeptide(L)'
;MHMRNILVYICAVILVIACKSSERNAAEELVDRVTCGRADKFSVVINPEQKEGRDWFAYYAHDGHIVLEGNNGVSIASALGHYLKTHCGWHLTWCGSQEVLPEVLPLPNKRYEATSPYKYRYYLNYCTFNYSMSWWDFERWQKEIDFMALNGINMPLALTGQNSVWQRVYRRLGFTDEQLEGFFSGPAYFNWFWMGNLDGWGGPLPQSFMKDHEELQKKILHAERSLGMTPVLPAFTGHVPPSFEDRFPDAKVRKTSWVNFPEVSILDPEEELFTEIGKMFIEEQTELYGTDHYYSADTFNENTPPTNDSTYLAQMSAKVYSAMKDVDPEAVWVMQGWLFYHERDFWGEKEIQALLGAVPDDNMVILDLWSERYPIWKRTDAYYGKPWIWCMLHNFGQNITMSGNLDSIANDPAEALNNPSSGNMSGIGLTMEGIGQNPLVYAMMLENVWRDKPIDKDEFLRTYLTQRYGVFNVRAFNAWKILMSSVYENTVNNGGQESIITGRPSFKVNPGGTTNTKSHYNKKDLIQAWQMLISCAEELSDSDGYRYDIVDVTRQVLADYASILQQKISAMYEAGNPDGFRLASAEFLDLLDDMDRLLGTRGEFLLGRWLSDARNVGHTQQEKDLYEQNARNQITLWGNKDCRIRDYACKQWNGMMSGFYKPRWERFFETVYQAMQQGVEYDEAAFVQESKDWEWEWTLGHEEYPHEPHGSEIEECLKIWGKYQNDILNLQDNFEYKEHVAAYV
;
A
#
# COMPACT_ATOMS: atom_id res chain seq x y z
N MET A 1 -53.39 19.41 46.37
CA MET A 1 -52.62 19.97 45.22
C MET A 1 -51.17 19.52 45.16
N HIS A 2 -50.54 19.11 46.27
CA HIS A 2 -49.12 18.67 46.31
C HIS A 2 -48.86 17.23 45.82
N MET A 3 -49.79 16.30 45.97
CA MET A 3 -49.57 14.90 45.51
C MET A 3 -49.63 14.71 43.99
N ARG A 4 -50.38 15.55 43.27
CA ARG A 4 -50.49 15.47 41.80
C ARG A 4 -49.24 15.98 41.06
N ASN A 5 -48.50 16.88 41.68
CA ASN A 5 -47.24 17.41 41.09
C ASN A 5 -46.06 16.47 41.33
N ILE A 6 -46.07 15.67 42.38
CA ILE A 6 -45.01 14.65 42.64
C ILE A 6 -45.14 13.48 41.67
N LEU A 7 -46.36 13.05 41.35
CA LEU A 7 -46.58 11.97 40.32
C LEU A 7 -46.18 12.39 38.92
N VAL A 8 -46.37 13.67 38.54
CA VAL A 8 -45.98 14.19 37.23
C VAL A 8 -44.45 14.30 37.16
N TYR A 9 -43.74 14.66 38.24
CA TYR A 9 -42.28 14.70 38.29
C TYR A 9 -41.67 13.30 38.29
N ILE A 10 -42.24 12.32 38.94
CA ILE A 10 -41.80 10.92 38.91
C ILE A 10 -42.03 10.29 37.54
N CYS A 11 -43.17 10.55 36.90
CA CYS A 11 -43.41 10.09 35.49
C CYS A 11 -42.49 10.81 34.50
N ALA A 12 -42.17 12.10 34.68
CA ALA A 12 -41.22 12.81 33.81
C ALA A 12 -39.78 12.34 33.98
N VAL A 13 -39.38 12.00 35.22
CA VAL A 13 -38.05 11.43 35.51
C VAL A 13 -37.94 9.98 35.03
N ILE A 14 -39.00 9.19 35.09
CA ILE A 14 -39.07 7.82 34.56
C ILE A 14 -39.12 7.85 33.03
N LEU A 15 -39.78 8.83 32.38
CA LEU A 15 -39.79 8.99 30.92
C LEU A 15 -38.45 9.52 30.38
N VAL A 16 -37.68 10.28 31.15
CA VAL A 16 -36.32 10.72 30.77
C VAL A 16 -35.28 9.60 30.94
N ILE A 17 -35.55 8.64 31.87
CA ILE A 17 -34.72 7.43 32.02
C ILE A 17 -35.10 6.34 30.99
N ALA A 18 -36.31 6.34 30.42
CA ALA A 18 -36.76 5.34 29.43
C ALA A 18 -36.49 5.72 27.98
N CYS A 19 -35.86 6.89 27.68
CA CYS A 19 -35.46 7.33 26.34
C CYS A 19 -34.01 7.73 26.27
N LYS A 20 -33.11 7.10 27.03
CA LYS A 20 -31.74 6.91 26.58
C LYS A 20 -31.75 5.60 25.79
N SER A 21 -32.00 5.69 24.48
CA SER A 21 -31.30 4.78 23.58
C SER A 21 -29.82 4.89 23.97
N SER A 22 -29.25 3.84 24.54
CA SER A 22 -27.81 3.84 24.77
C SER A 22 -27.19 4.06 23.38
N GLU A 23 -26.59 5.22 23.15
CA GLU A 23 -25.78 5.41 21.97
C GLU A 23 -24.75 4.29 21.98
N ARG A 24 -24.71 3.49 20.91
CA ARG A 24 -23.70 2.44 20.77
C ARG A 24 -22.34 3.11 20.75
N ASN A 25 -21.37 2.50 21.42
CA ASN A 25 -20.00 2.96 21.29
C ASN A 25 -19.40 2.47 19.95
N ALA A 26 -18.27 3.07 19.50
CA ALA A 26 -17.68 2.76 18.21
C ALA A 26 -17.33 1.27 18.01
N ALA A 27 -17.01 0.56 19.10
CA ALA A 27 -16.73 -0.88 19.04
C ALA A 27 -18.01 -1.69 18.80
N GLU A 28 -19.14 -1.32 19.41
CA GLU A 28 -20.46 -1.95 19.14
C GLU A 28 -20.94 -1.67 17.71
N GLU A 29 -20.69 -0.46 17.20
CA GLU A 29 -20.99 -0.11 15.81
C GLU A 29 -20.15 -0.92 14.81
N LEU A 30 -18.85 -1.11 15.10
CA LEU A 30 -17.99 -1.97 14.30
C LEU A 30 -18.50 -3.43 14.31
N VAL A 31 -18.86 -3.96 15.49
CA VAL A 31 -19.44 -5.30 15.61
C VAL A 31 -20.71 -5.42 14.73
N ASP A 32 -21.56 -4.40 14.74
CA ASP A 32 -22.79 -4.39 13.94
C ASP A 32 -22.51 -4.39 12.43
N ARG A 33 -21.56 -3.54 11.98
CA ARG A 33 -21.15 -3.48 10.56
C ARG A 33 -20.55 -4.80 10.08
N VAL A 34 -19.58 -5.33 10.81
CA VAL A 34 -18.84 -6.56 10.43
C VAL A 34 -19.74 -7.80 10.48
N THR A 35 -20.71 -7.83 11.40
CA THR A 35 -21.61 -8.97 11.55
C THR A 35 -22.96 -8.80 10.81
N CYS A 36 -23.04 -7.80 9.93
CA CYS A 36 -24.25 -7.52 9.12
C CYS A 36 -25.53 -7.41 9.97
N GLY A 37 -25.48 -6.60 11.04
CA GLY A 37 -26.62 -6.33 11.90
C GLY A 37 -26.89 -7.38 12.99
N ARG A 38 -25.93 -8.26 13.29
CA ARG A 38 -26.06 -9.29 14.34
C ARG A 38 -25.40 -8.90 15.68
N ALA A 39 -25.22 -7.61 15.95
CA ALA A 39 -24.63 -7.13 17.21
C ALA A 39 -25.38 -7.65 18.46
N ASP A 40 -26.66 -7.98 18.35
CA ASP A 40 -27.47 -8.57 19.42
C ASP A 40 -26.98 -9.93 19.91
N LYS A 41 -26.12 -10.62 19.17
CA LYS A 41 -25.48 -11.90 19.55
C LYS A 41 -24.22 -11.71 20.37
N PHE A 42 -23.74 -10.48 20.46
CA PHE A 42 -22.48 -10.13 21.12
C PHE A 42 -22.73 -9.23 22.33
N SER A 43 -21.85 -9.36 23.32
CA SER A 43 -21.77 -8.44 24.46
C SER A 43 -20.37 -7.83 24.47
N VAL A 44 -20.29 -6.52 24.33
CA VAL A 44 -19.01 -5.78 24.32
C VAL A 44 -18.68 -5.34 25.76
N VAL A 45 -17.48 -5.68 26.23
CA VAL A 45 -16.96 -5.31 27.56
C VAL A 45 -15.62 -4.61 27.41
N ILE A 46 -15.59 -3.30 27.62
CA ILE A 46 -14.35 -2.52 27.62
C ILE A 46 -13.82 -2.42 29.07
N ASN A 47 -12.65 -3.00 29.30
CA ASN A 47 -11.90 -2.87 30.54
C ASN A 47 -10.62 -2.09 30.24
N PRO A 48 -10.53 -0.78 30.55
CA PRO A 48 -9.45 0.11 30.14
C PRO A 48 -8.06 -0.28 30.66
N GLU A 49 -7.98 -1.18 31.62
CA GLU A 49 -6.71 -1.61 32.21
C GLU A 49 -5.90 -2.44 31.20
N GLN A 50 -4.70 -1.98 30.89
CA GLN A 50 -3.75 -2.71 30.06
C GLN A 50 -3.05 -3.81 30.87
N LYS A 51 -2.63 -4.87 30.19
CA LYS A 51 -1.81 -5.92 30.80
C LYS A 51 -0.33 -5.62 30.53
N GLU A 52 0.40 -5.28 31.57
CA GLU A 52 1.82 -4.89 31.48
C GLU A 52 2.07 -3.75 30.48
N GLY A 53 1.15 -2.80 30.39
CA GLY A 53 1.22 -1.70 29.45
C GLY A 53 0.97 -2.10 27.98
N ARG A 54 0.32 -3.24 27.74
CA ARG A 54 0.00 -3.79 26.42
C ARG A 54 -1.49 -3.98 26.22
N ASP A 55 -1.93 -3.89 24.97
CA ASP A 55 -3.29 -4.20 24.59
C ASP A 55 -3.55 -5.71 24.69
N TRP A 56 -4.76 -6.04 25.09
CA TRP A 56 -5.21 -7.41 25.22
C TRP A 56 -6.68 -7.55 24.84
N PHE A 57 -7.06 -8.74 24.44
CA PHE A 57 -8.45 -9.09 24.24
C PHE A 57 -8.77 -10.49 24.76
N ALA A 58 -10.06 -10.73 24.98
CA ALA A 58 -10.58 -12.07 25.20
C ALA A 58 -11.96 -12.22 24.57
N TYR A 59 -12.36 -13.47 24.31
CA TYR A 59 -13.75 -13.78 24.00
C TYR A 59 -14.16 -15.12 24.62
N TYR A 60 -15.43 -15.24 24.96
CA TYR A 60 -16.01 -16.42 25.61
C TYR A 60 -17.55 -16.42 25.48
N ALA A 61 -18.20 -17.55 25.79
CA ALA A 61 -19.66 -17.63 25.88
C ALA A 61 -20.15 -17.33 27.28
N HIS A 62 -21.20 -16.50 27.42
CA HIS A 62 -21.90 -16.24 28.65
C HIS A 62 -23.39 -15.99 28.36
N ASP A 63 -24.28 -16.71 29.08
CA ASP A 63 -25.74 -16.60 28.95
C ASP A 63 -26.27 -16.62 27.52
N GLY A 64 -25.67 -17.45 26.67
CA GLY A 64 -26.07 -17.61 25.27
C GLY A 64 -25.56 -16.54 24.31
N HIS A 65 -24.76 -15.60 24.78
CA HIS A 65 -24.07 -14.56 23.99
C HIS A 65 -22.59 -14.83 23.89
N ILE A 66 -21.97 -14.24 22.87
CA ILE A 66 -20.52 -14.18 22.70
C ILE A 66 -20.04 -12.88 23.33
N VAL A 67 -19.27 -12.97 24.40
CA VAL A 67 -18.65 -11.80 25.04
C VAL A 67 -17.34 -11.49 24.34
N LEU A 68 -17.18 -10.23 23.91
CA LEU A 68 -15.96 -9.64 23.40
C LEU A 68 -15.42 -8.69 24.47
N GLU A 69 -14.25 -8.97 25.02
CA GLU A 69 -13.67 -8.20 26.10
C GLU A 69 -12.28 -7.71 25.71
N GLY A 70 -11.92 -6.45 26.06
CA GLY A 70 -10.62 -5.88 25.74
C GLY A 70 -10.46 -4.49 26.35
N ASN A 71 -9.25 -3.91 26.25
CA ASN A 71 -8.96 -2.64 26.90
C ASN A 71 -9.35 -1.40 26.08
N ASN A 72 -9.62 -1.55 24.78
CA ASN A 72 -10.07 -0.48 23.88
C ASN A 72 -10.87 -1.05 22.68
N GLY A 73 -11.33 -0.20 21.78
CA GLY A 73 -12.11 -0.60 20.61
C GLY A 73 -11.33 -1.49 19.63
N VAL A 74 -10.02 -1.24 19.44
CA VAL A 74 -9.14 -2.09 18.61
C VAL A 74 -9.05 -3.50 19.22
N SER A 75 -8.93 -3.63 20.52
CA SER A 75 -8.90 -4.91 21.23
C SER A 75 -10.23 -5.66 21.07
N ILE A 76 -11.37 -4.97 21.16
CA ILE A 76 -12.71 -5.55 20.92
C ILE A 76 -12.82 -6.03 19.45
N ALA A 77 -12.42 -5.20 18.50
CA ALA A 77 -12.42 -5.59 17.09
C ALA A 77 -11.54 -6.81 16.82
N SER A 78 -10.35 -6.88 17.44
CA SER A 78 -9.45 -8.03 17.33
C SER A 78 -10.05 -9.29 17.96
N ALA A 79 -10.77 -9.16 19.09
CA ALA A 79 -11.52 -10.26 19.69
C ALA A 79 -12.58 -10.79 18.70
N LEU A 80 -13.34 -9.89 18.05
CA LEU A 80 -14.30 -10.25 17.02
C LEU A 80 -13.62 -10.93 15.84
N GLY A 81 -12.59 -10.32 15.27
CA GLY A 81 -11.85 -10.87 14.12
C GLY A 81 -11.30 -12.27 14.38
N HIS A 82 -10.69 -12.47 15.55
CA HIS A 82 -10.18 -13.78 15.94
C HIS A 82 -11.31 -14.81 16.17
N TYR A 83 -12.41 -14.40 16.80
CA TYR A 83 -13.58 -15.25 16.96
C TYR A 83 -14.15 -15.67 15.60
N LEU A 84 -14.37 -14.74 14.69
CA LEU A 84 -14.95 -15.00 13.38
C LEU A 84 -14.04 -15.92 12.54
N LYS A 85 -12.73 -15.67 12.53
CA LYS A 85 -11.74 -16.53 11.85
C LYS A 85 -11.75 -17.95 12.43
N THR A 86 -11.76 -18.07 13.76
CA THR A 86 -11.61 -19.38 14.44
C THR A 86 -12.87 -20.22 14.45
N HIS A 87 -14.04 -19.60 14.59
CA HIS A 87 -15.29 -20.31 14.83
C HIS A 87 -16.29 -20.26 13.67
N CYS A 88 -16.17 -19.24 12.77
CA CYS A 88 -17.14 -19.05 11.69
C CYS A 88 -16.56 -19.32 10.30
N GLY A 89 -15.27 -19.64 10.16
CA GLY A 89 -14.62 -19.80 8.85
C GLY A 89 -14.61 -18.47 8.05
N TRP A 90 -14.63 -17.34 8.76
CA TRP A 90 -14.66 -16.01 8.18
C TRP A 90 -13.26 -15.54 7.83
N HIS A 91 -13.14 -14.81 6.72
CA HIS A 91 -11.87 -14.29 6.26
C HIS A 91 -12.08 -12.99 5.48
N LEU A 92 -11.38 -11.93 5.88
CA LEU A 92 -11.41 -10.62 5.24
C LEU A 92 -10.03 -10.28 4.70
N THR A 93 -9.96 -9.96 3.40
CA THR A 93 -8.79 -9.36 2.75
C THR A 93 -9.25 -8.34 1.69
N TRP A 94 -8.31 -7.60 1.11
CA TRP A 94 -8.61 -6.71 -0.02
C TRP A 94 -8.94 -7.48 -1.32
N CYS A 95 -8.53 -8.75 -1.40
CA CYS A 95 -8.52 -9.56 -2.63
C CYS A 95 -9.17 -10.91 -2.37
N GLY A 96 -10.47 -10.97 -2.57
CA GLY A 96 -11.27 -12.15 -2.29
C GLY A 96 -11.47 -12.38 -0.79
N SER A 97 -12.71 -12.47 -0.35
CA SER A 97 -13.08 -12.58 1.06
C SER A 97 -14.09 -13.72 1.27
N GLN A 98 -14.15 -14.22 2.49
CA GLN A 98 -15.17 -15.16 2.94
C GLN A 98 -15.89 -14.56 4.15
N GLU A 99 -16.89 -13.72 3.89
CA GLU A 99 -17.58 -12.94 4.92
C GLU A 99 -18.94 -13.48 5.31
N VAL A 100 -19.36 -14.62 4.73
CA VAL A 100 -20.64 -15.25 5.05
C VAL A 100 -20.59 -15.88 6.43
N LEU A 101 -21.43 -15.39 7.32
CA LEU A 101 -21.54 -15.92 8.68
C LEU A 101 -22.51 -17.11 8.72
N PRO A 102 -22.26 -18.14 9.55
CA PRO A 102 -23.19 -19.23 9.76
C PRO A 102 -24.52 -18.72 10.34
N GLU A 103 -25.63 -19.39 10.02
CA GLU A 103 -26.97 -19.02 10.51
C GLU A 103 -26.99 -18.94 12.05
N VAL A 104 -26.40 -19.92 12.70
CA VAL A 104 -26.21 -19.94 14.16
C VAL A 104 -24.73 -19.76 14.47
N LEU A 105 -24.39 -18.67 15.17
CA LEU A 105 -23.03 -18.40 15.57
C LEU A 105 -22.55 -19.41 16.63
N PRO A 106 -21.42 -20.10 16.40
CA PRO A 106 -20.90 -21.10 17.35
C PRO A 106 -20.50 -20.46 18.68
N LEU A 107 -20.98 -20.97 19.79
CA LEU A 107 -20.57 -20.52 21.11
C LEU A 107 -19.17 -21.08 21.46
N PRO A 108 -18.20 -20.21 21.85
CA PRO A 108 -16.89 -20.68 22.31
C PRO A 108 -17.03 -21.62 23.52
N ASN A 109 -16.36 -22.76 23.49
CA ASN A 109 -16.41 -23.75 24.57
C ASN A 109 -15.49 -23.39 25.77
N LYS A 110 -14.60 -22.41 25.60
CA LYS A 110 -13.69 -21.89 26.61
C LYS A 110 -13.37 -20.42 26.33
N ARG A 111 -12.92 -19.71 27.37
CA ARG A 111 -12.35 -18.37 27.21
C ARG A 111 -11.05 -18.46 26.42
N TYR A 112 -10.94 -17.65 25.38
CA TYR A 112 -9.70 -17.34 24.67
C TYR A 112 -9.22 -15.98 25.09
N GLU A 113 -7.92 -15.79 25.25
CA GLU A 113 -7.32 -14.51 25.60
C GLU A 113 -5.96 -14.40 24.93
N ALA A 114 -5.64 -13.19 24.45
CA ALA A 114 -4.34 -12.83 23.91
C ALA A 114 -3.92 -11.43 24.35
N THR A 115 -2.62 -11.22 24.54
CA THR A 115 -1.99 -9.93 24.82
C THR A 115 -0.97 -9.67 23.73
N SER A 116 -1.00 -8.48 23.10
CA SER A 116 0.00 -8.14 22.09
C SER A 116 1.36 -7.90 22.77
N PRO A 117 2.45 -8.48 22.28
CA PRO A 117 3.78 -8.16 22.80
C PRO A 117 4.28 -6.78 22.34
N TYR A 118 3.59 -6.15 21.39
CA TYR A 118 3.98 -4.91 20.73
C TYR A 118 3.17 -3.72 21.24
N LYS A 119 3.85 -2.63 21.63
CA LYS A 119 3.20 -1.36 21.97
C LYS A 119 2.60 -0.70 20.73
N TYR A 120 3.36 -0.66 19.64
CA TYR A 120 2.97 -0.03 18.39
C TYR A 120 2.69 -1.09 17.33
N ARG A 121 1.57 -0.94 16.60
CA ARG A 121 1.20 -1.72 15.43
C ARG A 121 0.87 -0.70 14.35
N TYR A 122 1.93 -0.31 13.62
CA TYR A 122 1.92 0.79 12.66
C TYR A 122 1.33 0.36 11.32
N TYR A 123 0.70 1.30 10.62
CA TYR A 123 0.08 1.04 9.33
C TYR A 123 0.22 2.22 8.39
N LEU A 124 0.52 1.96 7.11
CA LEU A 124 0.65 2.80 5.93
C LEU A 124 2.04 3.41 5.72
N ASN A 125 2.33 3.60 4.44
CA ASN A 125 3.42 4.41 3.92
C ASN A 125 2.83 5.72 3.37
N TYR A 126 3.62 6.74 3.17
CA TYR A 126 3.20 7.97 2.49
C TYR A 126 2.64 7.66 1.09
N CYS A 127 3.34 6.81 0.32
CA CYS A 127 2.96 6.44 -1.04
C CYS A 127 1.62 5.69 -1.12
N THR A 128 1.22 4.97 -0.05
CA THR A 128 -0.04 4.21 -0.03
C THR A 128 -1.25 5.10 -0.29
N PHE A 129 -1.23 6.33 0.24
CA PHE A 129 -2.31 7.29 0.05
C PHE A 129 -2.53 7.65 -1.42
N ASN A 130 -1.46 7.68 -2.22
CA ASN A 130 -1.58 8.02 -3.63
C ASN A 130 -1.71 6.81 -4.55
N TYR A 131 -1.00 5.70 -4.31
CA TYR A 131 -1.16 4.51 -5.14
C TYR A 131 -2.46 3.75 -4.91
N SER A 132 -3.12 3.93 -3.74
CA SER A 132 -4.34 3.18 -3.40
C SER A 132 -5.54 4.05 -3.01
N MET A 133 -5.32 5.19 -2.35
CA MET A 133 -6.34 5.87 -1.55
C MET A 133 -6.73 7.28 -2.03
N SER A 134 -6.10 7.81 -3.11
CA SER A 134 -6.35 9.18 -3.60
C SER A 134 -7.82 9.48 -3.89
N TRP A 135 -8.59 8.46 -4.26
CA TRP A 135 -9.96 8.60 -4.73
C TRP A 135 -11.00 8.03 -3.76
N TRP A 136 -10.60 7.71 -2.52
CA TRP A 136 -11.49 7.11 -1.55
C TRP A 136 -12.40 8.12 -0.88
N ASP A 137 -13.66 7.78 -0.78
CA ASP A 137 -14.63 8.43 0.09
C ASP A 137 -14.57 7.88 1.53
N PHE A 138 -15.39 8.43 2.43
CA PHE A 138 -15.40 7.98 3.83
C PHE A 138 -15.96 6.53 3.97
N GLU A 139 -16.86 6.08 3.10
CA GLU A 139 -17.37 4.70 3.17
C GLU A 139 -16.26 3.69 2.91
N ARG A 140 -15.39 3.96 1.92
CA ARG A 140 -14.23 3.11 1.66
C ARG A 140 -13.20 3.20 2.79
N TRP A 141 -12.95 4.39 3.33
CA TRP A 141 -12.08 4.57 4.50
C TRP A 141 -12.61 3.84 5.74
N GLN A 142 -13.91 3.84 5.99
CA GLN A 142 -14.49 3.10 7.12
C GLN A 142 -14.21 1.60 7.04
N LYS A 143 -14.27 1.02 5.83
CA LYS A 143 -13.91 -0.40 5.62
C LYS A 143 -12.45 -0.67 5.93
N GLU A 144 -11.56 0.27 5.60
CA GLU A 144 -10.13 0.15 5.92
C GLU A 144 -9.86 0.31 7.41
N ILE A 145 -10.54 1.24 8.08
CA ILE A 145 -10.44 1.42 9.54
C ILE A 145 -10.95 0.17 10.27
N ASP A 146 -12.06 -0.40 9.83
CA ASP A 146 -12.57 -1.67 10.38
C ASP A 146 -11.57 -2.81 10.14
N PHE A 147 -10.96 -2.90 8.95
CA PHE A 147 -9.90 -3.86 8.64
C PHE A 147 -8.68 -3.68 9.56
N MET A 148 -8.22 -2.46 9.76
CA MET A 148 -7.13 -2.15 10.70
C MET A 148 -7.46 -2.63 12.11
N ALA A 149 -8.62 -2.27 12.64
CA ALA A 149 -9.04 -2.63 13.99
C ALA A 149 -9.19 -4.15 14.19
N LEU A 150 -9.80 -4.85 13.23
CA LEU A 150 -9.96 -6.31 13.24
C LEU A 150 -8.61 -7.06 13.26
N ASN A 151 -7.57 -6.45 12.71
CA ASN A 151 -6.22 -6.99 12.66
C ASN A 151 -5.29 -6.38 13.72
N GLY A 152 -5.80 -5.59 14.67
CA GLY A 152 -5.08 -5.11 15.83
C GLY A 152 -4.14 -3.92 15.57
N ILE A 153 -4.29 -3.22 14.45
CA ILE A 153 -3.55 -1.99 14.17
C ILE A 153 -4.03 -0.88 15.10
N ASN A 154 -3.08 -0.15 15.72
CA ASN A 154 -3.39 0.93 16.65
C ASN A 154 -2.69 2.26 16.34
N MET A 155 -1.83 2.31 15.31
CA MET A 155 -1.03 3.48 14.99
C MET A 155 -1.01 3.74 13.47
N PRO A 156 -2.13 4.21 12.88
CA PRO A 156 -2.20 4.51 11.46
C PRO A 156 -1.54 5.85 11.12
N LEU A 157 -0.92 5.96 9.93
CA LEU A 157 -0.51 7.24 9.36
C LEU A 157 -1.76 7.97 8.81
N ALA A 158 -1.86 9.28 9.00
CA ALA A 158 -3.06 10.06 8.66
C ALA A 158 -2.71 11.36 7.93
N LEU A 159 -2.56 11.29 6.59
CA LEU A 159 -2.08 12.39 5.74
C LEU A 159 -3.14 13.02 4.84
N THR A 160 -4.35 12.49 4.79
CA THR A 160 -5.37 12.83 3.76
C THR A 160 -5.65 14.33 3.66
N GLY A 161 -5.77 15.04 4.78
CA GLY A 161 -6.14 16.47 4.82
C GLY A 161 -4.98 17.46 4.94
N GLN A 162 -3.74 17.03 4.74
CA GLN A 162 -2.56 17.87 5.01
C GLN A 162 -2.46 19.13 4.15
N ASN A 163 -2.96 19.11 2.90
CA ASN A 163 -2.88 20.26 2.00
C ASN A 163 -3.56 21.52 2.57
N SER A 164 -4.65 21.37 3.33
CA SER A 164 -5.32 22.47 4.02
C SER A 164 -4.43 23.13 5.08
N VAL A 165 -3.66 22.33 5.83
CA VAL A 165 -2.68 22.84 6.81
C VAL A 165 -1.62 23.68 6.12
N TRP A 166 -1.02 23.18 5.04
CA TRP A 166 -0.01 23.87 4.25
C TRP A 166 -0.54 25.19 3.71
N GLN A 167 -1.73 25.21 3.11
CA GLN A 167 -2.33 26.41 2.59
C GLN A 167 -2.56 27.46 3.70
N ARG A 168 -3.06 27.06 4.87
CA ARG A 168 -3.30 27.98 6.00
C ARG A 168 -2.00 28.57 6.51
N VAL A 169 -0.94 27.77 6.68
CA VAL A 169 0.37 28.25 7.13
C VAL A 169 0.95 29.28 6.18
N TYR A 170 0.97 28.98 4.87
CA TYR A 170 1.53 29.93 3.89
C TYR A 170 0.69 31.19 3.72
N ARG A 171 -0.64 31.12 3.87
CA ARG A 171 -1.49 32.31 3.94
C ARG A 171 -1.18 33.17 5.18
N ARG A 172 -0.91 32.56 6.36
CA ARG A 172 -0.44 33.28 7.55
C ARG A 172 0.90 33.98 7.30
N LEU A 173 1.78 33.38 6.53
CA LEU A 173 3.04 33.98 6.10
C LEU A 173 2.85 35.05 5.00
N GLY A 174 1.60 35.26 4.51
CA GLY A 174 1.20 36.30 3.57
C GLY A 174 1.38 35.93 2.09
N PHE A 175 1.48 34.65 1.76
CA PHE A 175 1.40 34.20 0.36
C PHE A 175 -0.04 34.28 -0.14
N THR A 176 -0.21 34.69 -1.42
CA THR A 176 -1.51 34.69 -2.08
C THR A 176 -1.83 33.32 -2.67
N ASP A 177 -3.11 33.09 -2.97
CA ASP A 177 -3.53 31.82 -3.58
C ASP A 177 -2.88 31.61 -4.96
N GLU A 178 -2.66 32.68 -5.73
CA GLU A 178 -1.97 32.62 -7.02
C GLU A 178 -0.50 32.18 -6.87
N GLN A 179 0.18 32.60 -5.80
CA GLN A 179 1.55 32.16 -5.51
C GLN A 179 1.61 30.70 -5.08
N LEU A 180 0.55 30.18 -4.50
CA LEU A 180 0.44 28.79 -4.05
C LEU A 180 -0.12 27.84 -5.12
N GLU A 181 -0.75 28.36 -6.18
CA GLU A 181 -1.37 27.54 -7.23
C GLU A 181 -0.35 26.58 -7.90
N GLY A 182 0.85 27.09 -8.21
CA GLY A 182 1.93 26.30 -8.80
C GLY A 182 2.76 25.47 -7.79
N PHE A 183 2.43 25.55 -6.51
CA PHE A 183 3.14 24.84 -5.45
C PHE A 183 2.53 23.48 -5.18
N PHE A 184 1.22 23.38 -4.99
CA PHE A 184 0.55 22.13 -4.68
C PHE A 184 0.48 21.19 -5.89
N SER A 185 0.89 19.95 -5.70
CA SER A 185 0.75 18.90 -6.70
C SER A 185 -0.68 18.40 -6.82
N GLY A 186 -1.01 17.80 -7.96
CA GLY A 186 -2.32 17.22 -8.20
C GLY A 186 -2.66 16.05 -7.25
N PRO A 187 -3.94 15.63 -7.25
CA PRO A 187 -4.47 14.64 -6.31
C PRO A 187 -3.70 13.32 -6.21
N ALA A 188 -3.15 12.83 -7.32
CA ALA A 188 -2.40 11.58 -7.33
C ALA A 188 -0.95 11.72 -6.81
N TYR A 189 -0.49 12.92 -6.44
CA TYR A 189 0.93 13.18 -6.16
C TYR A 189 1.18 13.97 -4.86
N PHE A 190 0.17 14.23 -4.05
CA PHE A 190 0.28 15.13 -2.90
C PHE A 190 1.25 14.61 -1.81
N ASN A 191 1.54 13.31 -1.75
CA ASN A 191 2.49 12.79 -0.78
C ASN A 191 3.95 12.99 -1.21
N TRP A 192 4.25 12.88 -2.49
CA TRP A 192 5.59 13.25 -2.98
C TRP A 192 5.84 14.75 -2.88
N PHE A 193 4.78 15.55 -3.01
CA PHE A 193 4.83 16.97 -2.65
C PHE A 193 5.17 17.14 -1.16
N TRP A 194 4.46 16.45 -0.27
CA TRP A 194 4.69 16.55 1.17
C TRP A 194 6.12 16.10 1.55
N MET A 195 6.66 15.08 0.92
CA MET A 195 8.05 14.64 1.11
C MET A 195 9.10 15.60 0.55
N GLY A 196 8.70 16.70 -0.13
CA GLY A 196 9.60 17.65 -0.75
C GLY A 196 10.31 17.11 -2.00
N ASN A 197 9.66 16.20 -2.73
CA ASN A 197 10.19 15.62 -3.96
C ASN A 197 9.83 16.43 -5.21
N LEU A 198 8.66 17.06 -5.24
CA LEU A 198 8.15 17.77 -6.43
C LEU A 198 7.14 18.87 -6.06
N ASP A 199 7.08 19.90 -6.91
CA ASP A 199 6.09 20.98 -6.87
C ASP A 199 5.16 20.89 -8.08
N GLY A 200 3.87 21.25 -7.89
CA GLY A 200 2.89 21.54 -8.93
C GLY A 200 2.58 20.43 -9.94
N TRP A 201 3.28 19.29 -9.90
CA TRP A 201 3.05 18.22 -10.85
C TRP A 201 1.63 17.67 -10.76
N GLY A 202 0.97 17.52 -11.92
CA GLY A 202 -0.42 17.03 -11.99
C GLY A 202 -1.46 18.05 -11.47
N GLY A 203 -1.04 19.27 -11.11
CA GLY A 203 -1.91 20.36 -10.66
C GLY A 203 -2.40 21.27 -11.79
N PRO A 204 -2.98 22.43 -11.43
CA PRO A 204 -3.14 22.95 -10.06
C PRO A 204 -4.14 22.16 -9.22
N LEU A 205 -3.88 22.02 -7.93
CA LEU A 205 -4.77 21.30 -7.01
C LEU A 205 -6.04 22.14 -6.75
N PRO A 206 -7.26 21.66 -7.10
CA PRO A 206 -8.48 22.41 -6.89
C PRO A 206 -8.80 22.67 -5.41
N GLN A 207 -9.37 23.85 -5.11
CA GLN A 207 -9.80 24.20 -3.75
C GLN A 207 -10.91 23.27 -3.21
N SER A 208 -11.77 22.74 -4.10
CA SER A 208 -12.77 21.73 -3.79
C SER A 208 -12.11 20.48 -3.21
N PHE A 209 -11.04 19.96 -3.85
CA PHE A 209 -10.30 18.81 -3.38
C PHE A 209 -9.71 19.05 -1.98
N MET A 210 -9.05 20.17 -1.74
CA MET A 210 -8.49 20.50 -0.43
C MET A 210 -9.56 20.52 0.65
N LYS A 211 -10.72 21.14 0.38
CA LYS A 211 -11.82 21.25 1.33
C LYS A 211 -12.45 19.91 1.62
N ASP A 212 -12.70 19.11 0.60
CA ASP A 212 -13.32 17.79 0.76
C ASP A 212 -12.40 16.84 1.55
N HIS A 213 -11.08 16.92 1.30
CA HIS A 213 -10.09 16.12 2.02
C HIS A 213 -9.84 16.63 3.45
N GLU A 214 -10.03 17.91 3.73
CA GLU A 214 -10.06 18.43 5.11
C GLU A 214 -11.22 17.80 5.91
N GLU A 215 -12.43 17.78 5.33
CA GLU A 215 -13.61 17.18 5.97
C GLU A 215 -13.49 15.65 6.05
N LEU A 216 -12.92 15.01 5.03
CA LEU A 216 -12.65 13.57 5.03
C LEU A 216 -11.67 13.20 6.15
N GLN A 217 -10.57 13.96 6.31
CA GLN A 217 -9.58 13.74 7.38
C GLN A 217 -10.21 13.82 8.78
N LYS A 218 -11.11 14.79 9.01
CA LYS A 218 -11.82 14.91 10.30
C LYS A 218 -12.64 13.64 10.61
N LYS A 219 -13.29 13.07 9.60
CA LYS A 219 -14.07 11.82 9.75
C LYS A 219 -13.17 10.61 10.01
N ILE A 220 -12.06 10.50 9.27
CA ILE A 220 -11.06 9.43 9.45
C ILE A 220 -10.53 9.47 10.89
N LEU A 221 -10.02 10.61 11.34
CA LEU A 221 -9.45 10.76 12.69
C LEU A 221 -10.48 10.49 13.78
N HIS A 222 -11.74 10.92 13.58
CA HIS A 222 -12.81 10.63 14.52
C HIS A 222 -13.06 9.11 14.63
N ALA A 223 -13.13 8.39 13.52
CA ALA A 223 -13.35 6.95 13.51
C ALA A 223 -12.18 6.19 14.14
N GLU A 224 -10.93 6.54 13.79
CA GLU A 224 -9.72 5.93 14.34
C GLU A 224 -9.62 6.14 15.87
N ARG A 225 -9.74 7.39 16.34
CA ARG A 225 -9.69 7.75 17.77
C ARG A 225 -10.81 7.11 18.58
N SER A 226 -12.01 7.01 17.99
CA SER A 226 -13.17 6.39 18.66
C SER A 226 -12.96 4.90 18.94
N LEU A 227 -12.11 4.24 18.16
CA LEU A 227 -11.69 2.85 18.37
C LEU A 227 -10.45 2.75 19.29
N GLY A 228 -9.84 3.87 19.67
CA GLY A 228 -8.64 3.89 20.51
C GLY A 228 -7.34 3.74 19.72
N MET A 229 -7.34 4.05 18.42
CA MET A 229 -6.12 4.21 17.65
C MET A 229 -5.44 5.54 17.96
N THR A 230 -4.15 5.60 17.71
CA THR A 230 -3.31 6.80 17.86
C THR A 230 -2.78 7.19 16.48
N PRO A 231 -3.49 8.03 15.71
CA PRO A 231 -3.05 8.49 14.40
C PRO A 231 -1.73 9.24 14.45
N VAL A 232 -0.90 9.05 13.42
CA VAL A 232 0.34 9.80 13.20
C VAL A 232 0.06 10.90 12.17
N LEU A 233 0.16 12.15 12.60
CA LEU A 233 -0.06 13.31 11.75
C LEU A 233 1.27 13.83 11.17
N PRO A 234 1.27 14.55 10.02
CA PRO A 234 2.49 15.11 9.46
C PRO A 234 2.97 16.33 10.25
N ALA A 235 4.27 16.63 10.14
CA ALA A 235 4.87 17.87 10.58
C ALA A 235 5.65 18.53 9.44
N PHE A 236 6.22 19.72 9.67
CA PHE A 236 6.94 20.46 8.66
C PHE A 236 8.27 19.80 8.30
N THR A 237 8.54 19.65 7.01
CA THR A 237 9.74 19.00 6.45
C THR A 237 10.75 19.98 5.86
N GLY A 238 10.44 21.28 5.84
CA GLY A 238 11.27 22.31 5.23
C GLY A 238 10.86 22.71 3.81
N HIS A 239 9.93 22.01 3.18
CA HIS A 239 9.47 22.32 1.82
C HIS A 239 8.71 23.63 1.78
N VAL A 240 9.13 24.57 0.92
CA VAL A 240 8.58 25.93 0.83
C VAL A 240 8.22 26.27 -0.62
N PRO A 241 7.27 27.20 -0.84
CA PRO A 241 6.86 27.61 -2.19
C PRO A 241 8.03 28.11 -3.05
N PRO A 242 8.01 27.91 -4.37
CA PRO A 242 9.04 28.44 -5.28
C PRO A 242 9.30 29.94 -5.14
N SER A 243 8.25 30.73 -4.80
CA SER A 243 8.32 32.18 -4.55
C SER A 243 8.75 32.56 -3.12
N PHE A 244 9.24 31.60 -2.33
CA PHE A 244 9.56 31.85 -0.91
C PHE A 244 10.66 32.92 -0.73
N GLU A 245 11.70 32.86 -1.56
CA GLU A 245 12.84 33.81 -1.51
C GLU A 245 12.44 35.24 -1.92
N ASP A 246 11.36 35.42 -2.71
CA ASP A 246 10.83 36.77 -3.04
C ASP A 246 10.31 37.46 -1.78
N ARG A 247 9.79 36.69 -0.83
CA ARG A 247 9.24 37.21 0.42
C ARG A 247 10.25 37.23 1.56
N PHE A 248 11.12 36.23 1.59
CA PHE A 248 12.16 36.07 2.61
C PHE A 248 13.54 35.99 1.95
N PRO A 249 14.04 37.13 1.40
CA PRO A 249 15.28 37.14 0.59
C PRO A 249 16.56 36.78 1.35
N ASP A 250 16.54 36.87 2.67
CA ASP A 250 17.69 36.53 3.53
C ASP A 250 17.65 35.06 4.01
N ALA A 251 16.57 34.30 3.72
CA ALA A 251 16.43 32.94 4.16
C ALA A 251 17.36 32.01 3.34
N LYS A 252 18.01 31.07 4.03
CA LYS A 252 18.79 30.03 3.37
C LYS A 252 17.87 28.96 2.82
N VAL A 253 17.62 29.02 1.52
CA VAL A 253 16.82 28.03 0.79
C VAL A 253 17.74 27.20 -0.09
N ARG A 254 17.62 25.89 0.04
CA ARG A 254 18.36 24.91 -0.76
C ARG A 254 17.46 24.40 -1.88
N LYS A 255 18.04 24.15 -3.05
CA LYS A 255 17.37 23.48 -4.17
C LYS A 255 17.73 22.02 -4.16
N THR A 256 16.74 21.14 -4.26
CA THR A 256 16.92 19.69 -4.39
C THR A 256 16.10 19.17 -5.57
N SER A 257 16.59 18.12 -6.22
CA SER A 257 15.89 17.47 -7.33
C SER A 257 15.64 16.00 -7.01
N TRP A 258 14.50 15.51 -7.44
CA TRP A 258 14.12 14.11 -7.30
C TRP A 258 13.84 13.50 -8.67
N VAL A 259 14.40 12.31 -8.97
CA VAL A 259 14.32 11.64 -10.26
C VAL A 259 14.74 12.55 -11.40
N ASN A 260 13.83 13.09 -12.19
CA ASN A 260 14.04 14.09 -13.24
C ASN A 260 12.95 15.19 -13.23
N PHE A 261 12.35 15.43 -12.04
CA PHE A 261 11.46 16.57 -11.82
C PHE A 261 12.26 17.87 -11.63
N PRO A 262 11.62 19.03 -11.85
CA PRO A 262 12.21 20.32 -11.50
C PRO A 262 12.65 20.37 -10.04
N GLU A 263 13.66 21.19 -9.76
CA GLU A 263 14.12 21.41 -8.39
C GLU A 263 13.02 22.04 -7.52
N VAL A 264 12.97 21.61 -6.26
CA VAL A 264 12.10 22.16 -5.22
C VAL A 264 12.91 22.96 -4.21
N SER A 265 12.24 23.82 -3.47
CA SER A 265 12.83 24.73 -2.48
C SER A 265 12.68 24.14 -1.08
N ILE A 266 13.80 23.92 -0.40
CA ILE A 266 13.83 23.41 0.97
C ILE A 266 14.50 24.47 1.86
N LEU A 267 13.78 24.99 2.84
CA LEU A 267 14.30 25.88 3.87
C LEU A 267 15.31 25.14 4.76
N ASP A 268 16.48 25.73 4.95
CA ASP A 268 17.52 25.09 5.77
C ASP A 268 17.05 24.98 7.22
N PRO A 269 17.11 23.78 7.85
CA PRO A 269 16.70 23.59 9.24
C PRO A 269 17.54 24.39 10.27
N GLU A 270 18.71 24.92 9.92
CA GLU A 270 19.45 25.84 10.79
C GLU A 270 18.77 27.21 10.96
N GLU A 271 17.92 27.61 10.03
CA GLU A 271 17.20 28.89 10.09
C GLU A 271 16.19 28.90 11.27
N GLU A 272 16.10 30.05 11.97
CA GLU A 272 15.06 30.21 12.99
C GLU A 272 13.67 30.19 12.37
N LEU A 273 13.55 30.69 11.15
CA LEU A 273 12.31 30.69 10.37
C LEU A 273 11.77 29.25 10.13
N PHE A 274 12.66 28.25 10.00
CA PHE A 274 12.25 26.85 9.92
C PHE A 274 11.45 26.42 11.17
N THR A 275 11.98 26.74 12.35
CA THR A 275 11.29 26.42 13.61
C THR A 275 9.98 27.20 13.76
N GLU A 276 9.95 28.48 13.36
CA GLU A 276 8.73 29.31 13.41
C GLU A 276 7.64 28.77 12.48
N ILE A 277 7.99 28.40 11.24
CA ILE A 277 7.05 27.79 10.29
C ILE A 277 6.58 26.44 10.81
N GLY A 278 7.50 25.61 11.29
CA GLY A 278 7.14 24.30 11.85
C GLY A 278 6.16 24.40 13.01
N LYS A 279 6.30 25.40 13.89
CA LYS A 279 5.32 25.68 14.94
C LYS A 279 3.96 26.03 14.37
N MET A 280 3.91 26.91 13.35
CA MET A 280 2.65 27.26 12.67
C MET A 280 1.96 26.02 12.09
N PHE A 281 2.72 25.07 11.55
CA PHE A 281 2.16 23.79 11.06
C PHE A 281 1.47 23.01 12.16
N ILE A 282 2.11 22.84 13.33
CA ILE A 282 1.51 22.13 14.46
C ILE A 282 0.30 22.87 15.02
N GLU A 283 0.36 24.21 15.10
CA GLU A 283 -0.77 25.06 15.53
C GLU A 283 -1.99 24.88 14.62
N GLU A 284 -1.83 25.09 13.30
CA GLU A 284 -2.92 24.96 12.31
C GLU A 284 -3.48 23.55 12.25
N GLN A 285 -2.60 22.55 12.31
CA GLN A 285 -3.00 21.14 12.33
C GLN A 285 -3.79 20.78 13.58
N THR A 286 -3.36 21.29 14.74
CA THR A 286 -4.06 21.05 16.02
C THR A 286 -5.41 21.74 16.04
N GLU A 287 -5.53 22.94 15.46
CA GLU A 287 -6.81 23.63 15.32
C GLU A 287 -7.79 22.86 14.41
N LEU A 288 -7.29 22.29 13.28
CA LEU A 288 -8.13 21.56 12.34
C LEU A 288 -8.52 20.17 12.80
N TYR A 289 -7.55 19.44 13.37
CA TYR A 289 -7.61 17.98 13.52
C TYR A 289 -7.38 17.49 14.94
N GLY A 290 -7.00 18.38 15.89
CA GLY A 290 -6.52 17.96 17.20
C GLY A 290 -5.12 17.36 17.13
N THR A 291 -4.68 16.75 18.23
CA THR A 291 -3.39 16.04 18.31
C THR A 291 -3.51 14.70 19.02
N ASP A 292 -2.65 13.77 18.61
CA ASP A 292 -2.39 12.49 19.30
C ASP A 292 -0.92 12.40 19.72
N HIS A 293 -0.19 13.52 19.63
CA HIS A 293 1.21 13.71 20.03
C HIS A 293 2.25 12.98 19.14
N TYR A 294 1.85 12.27 18.09
CA TYR A 294 2.75 11.57 17.17
C TYR A 294 2.79 12.27 15.81
N TYR A 295 4.00 12.65 15.40
CA TYR A 295 4.21 13.44 14.18
C TYR A 295 5.27 12.82 13.28
N SER A 296 5.00 12.77 11.99
CA SER A 296 5.93 12.30 10.96
C SER A 296 6.59 13.48 10.26
N ALA A 297 7.92 13.49 10.17
CA ALA A 297 8.68 14.52 9.48
C ALA A 297 9.98 13.92 8.91
N ASP A 298 10.05 13.77 7.60
CA ASP A 298 11.21 13.19 6.91
C ASP A 298 11.86 14.23 6.00
N THR A 299 12.64 15.13 6.59
CA THR A 299 13.29 16.26 5.90
C THR A 299 14.28 15.81 4.81
N PHE A 300 14.82 14.59 4.90
CA PHE A 300 15.79 14.03 3.96
C PHE A 300 15.37 12.64 3.48
N ASN A 301 14.13 12.47 3.04
CA ASN A 301 13.60 11.17 2.65
C ASN A 301 14.43 10.49 1.55
N GLU A 302 14.60 11.14 0.39
CA GLU A 302 15.41 10.67 -0.75
C GLU A 302 16.36 11.75 -1.27
N ASN A 303 16.95 12.49 -0.37
CA ASN A 303 17.99 13.46 -0.64
C ASN A 303 18.93 13.54 0.55
N THR A 304 20.15 14.06 0.32
CA THR A 304 21.16 14.17 1.38
C THR A 304 21.20 15.58 1.98
N PRO A 305 21.55 15.72 3.28
CA PRO A 305 21.93 16.99 3.86
C PRO A 305 23.11 17.63 3.09
N PRO A 306 23.31 18.96 3.17
CA PRO A 306 24.39 19.65 2.47
C PRO A 306 25.79 19.28 2.99
N THR A 307 25.87 18.70 4.18
CA THR A 307 27.12 18.28 4.81
C THR A 307 26.89 17.09 5.74
N ASN A 308 27.92 16.26 5.91
CA ASN A 308 27.93 15.17 6.89
C ASN A 308 28.58 15.56 8.23
N ASP A 309 28.78 16.86 8.48
CA ASP A 309 29.26 17.35 9.79
C ASP A 309 28.28 16.97 10.90
N SER A 310 28.76 16.26 11.92
CA SER A 310 27.95 15.75 13.01
C SER A 310 27.27 16.85 13.81
N THR A 311 27.91 18.04 13.90
CA THR A 311 27.33 19.18 14.62
C THR A 311 26.13 19.74 13.86
N TYR A 312 26.25 19.87 12.54
CA TYR A 312 25.15 20.28 11.67
C TYR A 312 23.97 19.29 11.77
N LEU A 313 24.24 17.99 11.62
CA LEU A 313 23.20 16.96 11.66
C LEU A 313 22.45 16.93 13.00
N ALA A 314 23.18 17.08 14.11
CA ALA A 314 22.57 17.15 15.43
C ALA A 314 21.73 18.42 15.63
N GLN A 315 22.22 19.59 15.19
CA GLN A 315 21.49 20.85 15.28
C GLN A 315 20.22 20.83 14.43
N MET A 316 20.31 20.33 13.21
CA MET A 316 19.18 20.15 12.31
C MET A 316 18.09 19.26 12.93
N SER A 317 18.46 18.08 13.42
CA SER A 317 17.54 17.16 14.08
C SER A 317 16.87 17.79 15.31
N ALA A 318 17.64 18.51 16.15
CA ALA A 318 17.12 19.25 17.30
C ALA A 318 16.10 20.32 16.88
N LYS A 319 16.34 21.04 15.77
CA LYS A 319 15.43 22.09 15.27
C LYS A 319 14.13 21.49 14.72
N VAL A 320 14.19 20.41 13.96
CA VAL A 320 12.99 19.68 13.48
C VAL A 320 12.14 19.25 14.68
N TYR A 321 12.75 18.64 15.69
CA TYR A 321 12.04 18.23 16.89
C TYR A 321 11.50 19.41 17.71
N SER A 322 12.27 20.48 17.89
CA SER A 322 11.82 21.65 18.65
C SER A 322 10.62 22.34 18.02
N ALA A 323 10.49 22.32 16.69
CA ALA A 323 9.33 22.86 15.99
C ALA A 323 8.01 22.16 16.39
N MET A 324 8.07 20.88 16.71
CA MET A 324 6.91 20.13 17.23
C MET A 324 6.73 20.37 18.74
N LYS A 325 7.79 20.18 19.52
CA LYS A 325 7.77 20.19 20.99
C LYS A 325 7.37 21.55 21.58
N ASP A 326 7.75 22.63 20.93
CA ASP A 326 7.46 23.99 21.44
C ASP A 326 5.95 24.30 21.42
N VAL A 327 5.17 23.62 20.59
CA VAL A 327 3.69 23.71 20.51
C VAL A 327 3.04 22.56 21.29
N ASP A 328 3.55 21.35 21.13
CA ASP A 328 3.06 20.15 21.81
C ASP A 328 4.17 19.54 22.69
N PRO A 329 4.15 19.80 24.01
CA PRO A 329 5.18 19.30 24.94
C PRO A 329 5.29 17.78 25.01
N GLU A 330 4.25 17.04 24.57
CA GLU A 330 4.21 15.57 24.52
C GLU A 330 4.63 15.02 23.15
N ALA A 331 5.05 15.86 22.21
CA ALA A 331 5.39 15.46 20.86
C ALA A 331 6.40 14.32 20.79
N VAL A 332 6.10 13.34 19.97
CA VAL A 332 6.95 12.22 19.58
C VAL A 332 7.14 12.23 18.07
N TRP A 333 8.38 12.29 17.64
CA TRP A 333 8.72 12.23 16.23
C TRP A 333 8.74 10.77 15.75
N VAL A 334 7.85 10.41 14.83
CA VAL A 334 7.86 9.12 14.12
C VAL A 334 8.63 9.31 12.84
N MET A 335 9.85 8.76 12.78
CA MET A 335 10.79 8.97 11.69
C MET A 335 10.91 7.69 10.84
N GLN A 336 10.86 7.80 9.51
CA GLN A 336 11.19 6.68 8.63
C GLN A 336 12.72 6.46 8.59
N GLY A 337 13.14 5.22 8.78
CA GLY A 337 14.54 4.81 8.61
C GLY A 337 14.96 4.65 7.14
N TRP A 338 14.10 5.00 6.18
CA TRP A 338 14.35 4.85 4.74
C TRP A 338 15.63 5.54 4.27
N LEU A 339 15.87 6.75 4.73
CA LEU A 339 17.09 7.50 4.38
C LEU A 339 18.38 6.72 4.68
N PHE A 340 18.40 5.94 5.76
CA PHE A 340 19.59 5.13 6.12
C PHE A 340 19.83 3.95 5.18
N TYR A 341 18.80 3.48 4.50
CA TYR A 341 18.91 2.49 3.44
C TYR A 341 19.23 3.13 2.09
N HIS A 342 18.44 4.14 1.68
CA HIS A 342 18.48 4.75 0.36
C HIS A 342 19.81 5.49 0.12
N GLU A 343 20.23 6.32 1.08
CA GLU A 343 21.44 7.13 1.02
C GLU A 343 22.56 6.56 1.95
N ARG A 344 22.69 5.23 1.95
CA ARG A 344 23.62 4.50 2.86
C ARG A 344 25.07 4.92 2.75
N ASP A 345 25.50 5.48 1.62
CA ASP A 345 26.86 5.97 1.42
C ASP A 345 27.09 7.31 2.15
N PHE A 346 26.04 8.09 2.37
CA PHE A 346 26.07 9.30 3.18
C PHE A 346 25.91 8.97 4.68
N TRP A 347 24.94 8.12 5.03
CA TRP A 347 24.56 7.82 6.41
C TRP A 347 25.43 6.71 7.02
N GLY A 348 26.63 7.08 7.45
CA GLY A 348 27.49 6.24 8.28
C GLY A 348 27.08 6.27 9.75
N GLU A 349 27.78 5.50 10.57
CA GLU A 349 27.51 5.37 12.02
C GLU A 349 27.48 6.73 12.74
N LYS A 350 28.46 7.60 12.48
CA LYS A 350 28.59 8.92 13.12
C LYS A 350 27.46 9.86 12.74
N GLU A 351 27.08 9.85 11.48
CA GLU A 351 26.01 10.68 10.94
C GLU A 351 24.67 10.27 11.55
N ILE A 352 24.39 8.96 11.61
CA ILE A 352 23.17 8.44 12.23
C ILE A 352 23.13 8.75 13.72
N GLN A 353 24.23 8.52 14.47
CA GLN A 353 24.33 8.85 15.88
C GLN A 353 24.10 10.34 16.15
N ALA A 354 24.67 11.23 15.31
CA ALA A 354 24.47 12.66 15.43
C ALA A 354 23.00 13.08 15.25
N LEU A 355 22.35 12.54 14.21
CA LEU A 355 20.94 12.82 13.95
C LEU A 355 20.04 12.30 15.08
N LEU A 356 20.17 11.02 15.44
CA LEU A 356 19.29 10.41 16.43
C LEU A 356 19.56 10.92 17.85
N GLY A 357 20.83 11.13 18.22
CA GLY A 357 21.24 11.56 19.56
C GLY A 357 20.79 12.96 19.96
N ALA A 358 20.34 13.78 19.02
CA ALA A 358 19.88 15.15 19.29
C ALA A 358 18.44 15.23 19.83
N VAL A 359 17.68 14.15 19.76
CA VAL A 359 16.30 14.05 20.28
C VAL A 359 16.29 13.10 21.49
N PRO A 360 15.54 13.38 22.58
CA PRO A 360 15.42 12.45 23.69
C PRO A 360 14.86 11.09 23.26
N ASP A 361 15.26 10.01 23.95
CA ASP A 361 14.92 8.65 23.51
C ASP A 361 13.41 8.39 23.46
N ASP A 362 12.67 8.85 24.47
CA ASP A 362 11.21 8.65 24.53
C ASP A 362 10.42 9.55 23.56
N ASN A 363 11.08 10.48 22.88
CA ASN A 363 10.44 11.44 21.99
C ASN A 363 10.72 11.17 20.48
N MET A 364 11.27 10.01 20.17
CA MET A 364 11.46 9.56 18.79
C MET A 364 11.18 8.07 18.66
N VAL A 365 10.46 7.68 17.61
CA VAL A 365 10.23 6.28 17.24
C VAL A 365 10.68 6.10 15.79
N ILE A 366 11.51 5.09 15.54
CA ILE A 366 12.05 4.84 14.19
C ILE A 366 11.26 3.72 13.52
N LEU A 367 10.79 3.95 12.31
CA LEU A 367 10.27 2.90 11.44
C LEU A 367 11.44 2.26 10.69
N ASP A 368 11.83 1.03 11.04
CA ASP A 368 12.77 0.24 10.24
C ASP A 368 12.01 -0.28 9.01
N LEU A 369 11.96 0.56 7.98
CA LEU A 369 10.90 0.57 6.96
C LEU A 369 10.81 -0.71 6.14
N TRP A 370 11.94 -1.38 5.92
CA TRP A 370 12.07 -2.56 5.05
C TRP A 370 12.82 -3.70 5.74
N SER A 371 12.35 -4.04 6.96
CA SER A 371 13.04 -4.98 7.84
C SER A 371 13.08 -6.40 7.29
N GLU A 372 12.09 -6.82 6.51
CA GLU A 372 12.05 -8.16 5.91
C GLU A 372 13.11 -8.35 4.83
N ARG A 373 13.77 -7.27 4.41
CA ARG A 373 14.79 -7.33 3.36
C ARG A 373 16.12 -6.70 3.76
N TYR A 374 16.07 -5.51 4.32
CA TYR A 374 17.24 -4.71 4.72
C TYR A 374 17.05 -4.17 6.14
N PRO A 375 17.18 -5.03 7.17
CA PRO A 375 16.98 -4.63 8.57
C PRO A 375 18.10 -3.68 9.03
N ILE A 376 17.83 -2.38 9.03
CA ILE A 376 18.79 -1.33 9.38
C ILE A 376 19.15 -1.38 10.87
N TRP A 377 18.24 -1.84 11.73
CA TRP A 377 18.51 -1.99 13.16
C TRP A 377 19.74 -2.84 13.45
N LYS A 378 20.06 -3.83 12.60
CA LYS A 378 21.23 -4.73 12.76
C LYS A 378 22.57 -3.99 12.56
N ARG A 379 22.63 -2.90 11.77
CA ARG A 379 23.83 -2.12 11.52
C ARG A 379 23.94 -0.83 12.34
N THR A 380 22.90 -0.48 13.09
CA THR A 380 22.79 0.76 13.88
C THR A 380 22.76 0.49 15.39
N ASP A 381 23.21 -0.67 15.83
CA ASP A 381 23.10 -1.10 17.22
C ASP A 381 21.70 -0.82 17.79
N ALA A 382 20.69 -1.31 17.07
CA ALA A 382 19.28 -1.10 17.34
C ALA A 382 18.91 0.39 17.53
N TYR A 383 19.37 1.24 16.61
CA TYR A 383 19.12 2.69 16.62
C TYR A 383 19.62 3.39 17.89
N TYR A 384 20.70 2.85 18.49
CA TYR A 384 21.38 3.43 19.67
C TYR A 384 20.45 3.70 20.85
N GLY A 385 19.45 2.80 21.06
CA GLY A 385 18.51 2.86 22.18
C GLY A 385 17.18 3.54 21.91
N LYS A 386 16.97 4.13 20.74
CA LYS A 386 15.65 4.65 20.34
C LYS A 386 14.61 3.53 20.25
N PRO A 387 13.35 3.78 20.63
CA PRO A 387 12.23 2.92 20.25
C PRO A 387 12.16 2.76 18.73
N TRP A 388 11.95 1.54 18.26
CA TRP A 388 11.83 1.29 16.84
C TRP A 388 10.78 0.21 16.54
N ILE A 389 10.28 0.22 15.30
CA ILE A 389 9.21 -0.63 14.80
C ILE A 389 9.75 -1.44 13.62
N TRP A 390 9.63 -2.76 13.68
CA TRP A 390 9.94 -3.67 12.60
C TRP A 390 8.84 -3.57 11.52
N CYS A 391 9.12 -3.02 10.35
CA CYS A 391 8.14 -2.78 9.31
C CYS A 391 8.38 -3.66 8.09
N MET A 392 7.27 -4.14 7.50
CA MET A 392 7.25 -4.81 6.21
C MET A 392 6.86 -3.81 5.10
N LEU A 393 7.76 -3.56 4.16
CA LEU A 393 7.49 -2.73 2.99
C LEU A 393 6.87 -3.55 1.85
N HIS A 394 7.44 -4.69 1.55
CA HIS A 394 6.98 -5.69 0.58
C HIS A 394 6.75 -5.17 -0.84
N ASN A 395 5.96 -4.10 -1.01
CA ASN A 395 5.40 -3.69 -2.30
C ASN A 395 5.79 -2.25 -2.67
N PHE A 396 6.14 -2.07 -3.94
CA PHE A 396 6.47 -0.79 -4.56
C PHE A 396 5.46 -0.46 -5.67
N GLY A 397 4.98 0.78 -5.72
CA GLY A 397 4.06 1.27 -6.76
C GLY A 397 2.72 0.53 -6.85
N GLN A 398 2.37 -0.25 -5.84
CA GLN A 398 1.25 -1.18 -5.88
C GLN A 398 1.40 -2.20 -7.03
N ASN A 399 2.61 -2.67 -7.32
CA ASN A 399 2.85 -3.76 -8.26
C ASN A 399 2.11 -5.02 -7.82
N ILE A 400 1.38 -5.65 -8.73
CA ILE A 400 0.53 -6.83 -8.44
C ILE A 400 1.23 -8.17 -8.70
N THR A 401 2.50 -8.17 -9.02
CA THR A 401 3.27 -9.42 -9.21
C THR A 401 3.26 -10.26 -7.93
N MET A 402 3.07 -11.56 -8.11
CA MET A 402 3.19 -12.50 -7.00
C MET A 402 4.61 -12.53 -6.47
N SER A 403 4.79 -12.11 -5.22
CA SER A 403 6.09 -12.03 -4.54
C SER A 403 5.89 -11.97 -3.03
N GLY A 404 6.95 -12.23 -2.27
CA GLY A 404 6.98 -12.14 -0.82
C GLY A 404 8.36 -12.45 -0.26
N ASN A 405 8.47 -12.43 1.07
CA ASN A 405 9.61 -12.93 1.83
C ASN A 405 9.06 -13.60 3.09
N LEU A 406 8.34 -14.72 2.88
CA LEU A 406 7.54 -15.34 3.94
C LEU A 406 8.39 -15.95 5.07
N ASP A 407 9.62 -16.37 4.78
CA ASP A 407 10.53 -16.84 5.84
C ASP A 407 10.89 -15.71 6.80
N SER A 408 11.24 -14.54 6.29
CA SER A 408 11.51 -13.36 7.13
C SER A 408 10.25 -12.91 7.90
N ILE A 409 9.10 -12.82 7.22
CA ILE A 409 7.84 -12.39 7.85
C ILE A 409 7.39 -13.36 8.96
N ALA A 410 7.60 -14.67 8.78
CA ALA A 410 7.22 -15.67 9.77
C ALA A 410 8.13 -15.67 11.01
N ASN A 411 9.41 -15.33 10.86
CA ASN A 411 10.43 -15.51 11.88
C ASN A 411 10.94 -14.21 12.48
N ASP A 412 11.34 -13.25 11.63
CA ASP A 412 12.16 -12.11 12.07
C ASP A 412 11.47 -11.16 13.06
N PRO A 413 10.14 -10.88 13.01
CA PRO A 413 9.50 -10.05 14.03
C PRO A 413 9.63 -10.64 15.43
N ALA A 414 9.36 -11.94 15.59
CA ALA A 414 9.48 -12.62 16.87
C ALA A 414 10.95 -12.82 17.29
N GLU A 415 11.85 -13.09 16.35
CA GLU A 415 13.29 -13.16 16.61
C GLU A 415 13.83 -11.79 17.07
N ALA A 416 13.48 -10.71 16.42
CA ALA A 416 13.86 -9.37 16.83
C ALA A 416 13.32 -9.02 18.20
N LEU A 417 12.05 -9.33 18.49
CA LEU A 417 11.42 -9.10 19.80
C LEU A 417 12.18 -9.79 20.94
N ASN A 418 12.65 -11.03 20.71
CA ASN A 418 13.33 -11.86 21.71
C ASN A 418 14.86 -11.71 21.70
N ASN A 419 15.44 -10.93 20.80
CA ASN A 419 16.88 -10.76 20.67
C ASN A 419 17.40 -9.70 21.66
N PRO A 420 18.33 -10.06 22.57
CA PRO A 420 18.91 -9.10 23.51
C PRO A 420 19.60 -7.89 22.82
N SER A 421 20.02 -8.03 21.56
CA SER A 421 20.68 -6.97 20.79
C SER A 421 19.72 -6.09 20.02
N SER A 422 18.41 -6.33 20.08
CA SER A 422 17.42 -5.50 19.39
C SER A 422 17.07 -4.20 20.14
N GLY A 423 17.74 -3.93 21.25
CA GLY A 423 17.56 -2.70 22.03
C GLY A 423 16.10 -2.48 22.43
N ASN A 424 15.54 -1.34 22.01
CA ASN A 424 14.18 -0.94 22.36
C ASN A 424 13.19 -1.21 21.20
N MET A 425 13.15 -2.45 20.68
CA MET A 425 12.12 -2.85 19.72
C MET A 425 10.73 -2.71 20.39
N SER A 426 9.88 -1.86 19.84
CA SER A 426 8.62 -1.48 20.49
C SER A 426 7.38 -1.86 19.67
N GLY A 427 7.54 -2.32 18.42
CA GLY A 427 6.39 -2.59 17.59
C GLY A 427 6.71 -3.32 16.29
N ILE A 428 5.62 -3.62 15.56
CA ILE A 428 5.64 -4.08 14.18
C ILE A 428 4.76 -3.19 13.31
N GLY A 429 4.98 -3.20 11.99
CA GLY A 429 4.21 -2.34 11.10
C GLY A 429 4.17 -2.82 9.64
N LEU A 430 3.26 -2.23 8.90
CA LEU A 430 3.04 -2.39 7.47
C LEU A 430 3.28 -1.05 6.77
N THR A 431 4.30 -0.99 5.93
CA THR A 431 4.75 0.25 5.26
C THR A 431 4.80 0.09 3.74
N MET A 432 3.91 -0.74 3.19
CA MET A 432 3.76 -0.96 1.74
C MET A 432 3.40 0.33 1.00
N GLU A 433 3.90 0.51 -0.22
CA GLU A 433 3.49 1.65 -1.05
C GLU A 433 2.07 1.52 -1.63
N GLY A 434 1.48 0.32 -1.62
CA GLY A 434 0.11 0.11 -2.03
C GLY A 434 -0.49 -1.19 -1.53
N ILE A 435 -1.81 -1.24 -1.42
CA ILE A 435 -2.60 -2.38 -0.98
C ILE A 435 -3.29 -3.09 -2.17
N GLY A 436 -4.01 -4.16 -1.90
CA GLY A 436 -4.83 -4.84 -2.92
C GLY A 436 -4.05 -5.82 -3.80
N GLN A 437 -3.07 -6.51 -3.23
CA GLN A 437 -2.29 -7.58 -3.87
C GLN A 437 -1.70 -8.52 -2.80
N ASN A 438 -1.26 -9.71 -3.20
CA ASN A 438 -0.55 -10.70 -2.37
C ASN A 438 -1.19 -10.94 -0.97
N PRO A 439 -2.48 -11.30 -0.87
CA PRO A 439 -3.21 -11.34 0.40
C PRO A 439 -2.59 -12.29 1.44
N LEU A 440 -1.92 -13.37 1.01
CA LEU A 440 -1.22 -14.31 1.88
C LEU A 440 -0.11 -13.64 2.68
N VAL A 441 0.65 -12.73 2.05
CA VAL A 441 1.79 -12.02 2.67
C VAL A 441 1.32 -11.13 3.80
N TYR A 442 0.27 -10.34 3.53
CA TYR A 442 -0.33 -9.45 4.53
C TYR A 442 -1.01 -10.22 5.66
N ALA A 443 -1.71 -11.31 5.34
CA ALA A 443 -2.33 -12.16 6.36
C ALA A 443 -1.28 -12.75 7.32
N MET A 444 -0.12 -13.19 6.80
CA MET A 444 0.98 -13.71 7.63
C MET A 444 1.61 -12.59 8.47
N MET A 445 1.82 -11.39 7.91
CA MET A 445 2.37 -10.28 8.69
C MET A 445 1.44 -9.87 9.84
N LEU A 446 0.13 -9.76 9.56
CA LEU A 446 -0.87 -9.39 10.56
C LEU A 446 -1.08 -10.45 11.65
N GLU A 447 -0.78 -11.72 11.36
CA GLU A 447 -0.80 -12.80 12.36
C GLU A 447 0.24 -12.57 13.48
N ASN A 448 1.36 -11.89 13.19
CA ASN A 448 2.40 -11.55 14.19
C ASN A 448 1.90 -10.57 15.26
N VAL A 449 0.86 -9.77 15.03
CA VAL A 449 0.37 -8.74 15.96
C VAL A 449 0.11 -9.26 17.38
N TRP A 450 -0.31 -10.52 17.49
CA TRP A 450 -0.68 -11.16 18.77
C TRP A 450 0.24 -12.32 19.15
N ARG A 451 1.47 -12.38 18.54
CA ARG A 451 2.42 -13.47 18.75
C ARG A 451 3.78 -12.97 19.23
N ASP A 452 4.40 -13.74 20.13
CA ASP A 452 5.77 -13.56 20.60
C ASP A 452 6.74 -14.65 20.11
N LYS A 453 6.26 -15.51 19.18
CA LYS A 453 6.99 -16.65 18.63
C LYS A 453 6.86 -16.71 17.11
N PRO A 454 7.86 -17.29 16.42
CA PRO A 454 7.77 -17.55 14.98
C PRO A 454 6.48 -18.26 14.57
N ILE A 455 6.01 -18.00 13.36
CA ILE A 455 4.83 -18.64 12.78
C ILE A 455 5.23 -19.99 12.18
N ASP A 456 4.53 -21.07 12.56
CA ASP A 456 4.59 -22.32 11.82
C ASP A 456 3.87 -22.15 10.47
N LYS A 457 4.65 -22.13 9.37
CA LYS A 457 4.12 -21.86 8.03
C LYS A 457 3.12 -22.92 7.55
N ASP A 458 3.28 -24.20 7.93
CA ASP A 458 2.35 -25.27 7.51
C ASP A 458 1.01 -25.17 8.28
N GLU A 459 1.05 -24.88 9.57
CA GLU A 459 -0.15 -24.67 10.39
C GLU A 459 -0.89 -23.41 9.94
N PHE A 460 -0.16 -22.32 9.72
CA PHE A 460 -0.70 -21.07 9.20
C PHE A 460 -1.39 -21.28 7.85
N LEU A 461 -0.70 -21.90 6.89
CA LEU A 461 -1.26 -22.13 5.55
C LEU A 461 -2.52 -22.99 5.60
N ARG A 462 -2.53 -24.03 6.41
CA ARG A 462 -3.72 -24.88 6.59
C ARG A 462 -4.90 -24.08 7.09
N THR A 463 -4.68 -23.28 8.11
CA THR A 463 -5.72 -22.40 8.70
C THR A 463 -6.19 -21.35 7.71
N TYR A 464 -5.25 -20.65 7.09
CA TYR A 464 -5.51 -19.59 6.10
C TYR A 464 -6.37 -20.10 4.94
N LEU A 465 -5.98 -21.21 4.31
CA LEU A 465 -6.74 -21.75 3.18
C LEU A 465 -8.11 -22.28 3.59
N THR A 466 -8.23 -22.86 4.79
CA THR A 466 -9.54 -23.33 5.29
C THR A 466 -10.49 -22.16 5.49
N GLN A 467 -10.00 -21.04 6.04
CA GLN A 467 -10.79 -19.81 6.21
C GLN A 467 -11.10 -19.16 4.87
N ARG A 468 -10.08 -19.01 4.01
CA ARG A 468 -10.18 -18.33 2.71
C ARG A 468 -11.09 -19.07 1.73
N TYR A 469 -11.06 -20.41 1.73
CA TYR A 469 -11.87 -21.23 0.80
C TYR A 469 -13.14 -21.80 1.42
N GLY A 470 -13.32 -21.59 2.72
CA GLY A 470 -14.44 -22.16 3.47
C GLY A 470 -14.35 -23.65 3.72
N VAL A 471 -13.35 -24.35 3.13
CA VAL A 471 -13.11 -25.78 3.26
C VAL A 471 -11.62 -26.10 3.06
N PHE A 472 -11.11 -27.09 3.78
CA PHE A 472 -9.75 -27.59 3.53
C PHE A 472 -9.71 -28.48 2.27
N ASN A 473 -8.87 -28.08 1.30
CA ASN A 473 -8.59 -28.88 0.10
C ASN A 473 -7.09 -29.22 0.04
N VAL A 474 -6.76 -30.52 0.04
CA VAL A 474 -5.38 -30.99 0.10
C VAL A 474 -4.56 -30.67 -1.16
N ARG A 475 -5.21 -30.62 -2.34
CA ARG A 475 -4.53 -30.27 -3.61
C ARG A 475 -4.16 -28.78 -3.62
N ALA A 476 -5.10 -27.93 -3.24
CA ALA A 476 -4.87 -26.49 -3.08
C ALA A 476 -3.77 -26.24 -2.02
N PHE A 477 -3.81 -26.93 -0.88
CA PHE A 477 -2.78 -26.82 0.15
C PHE A 477 -1.38 -27.18 -0.41
N ASN A 478 -1.26 -28.26 -1.17
CA ASN A 478 0.03 -28.64 -1.76
C ASN A 478 0.49 -27.64 -2.84
N ALA A 479 -0.43 -27.08 -3.64
CA ALA A 479 -0.10 -26.02 -4.59
C ALA A 479 0.46 -24.79 -3.87
N TRP A 480 -0.19 -24.36 -2.81
CA TRP A 480 0.26 -23.21 -2.02
C TRP A 480 1.57 -23.44 -1.27
N LYS A 481 1.86 -24.68 -0.84
CA LYS A 481 3.19 -25.02 -0.31
C LYS A 481 4.30 -24.79 -1.33
N ILE A 482 4.07 -25.14 -2.60
CA ILE A 482 5.01 -24.87 -3.68
C ILE A 482 5.17 -23.35 -3.87
N LEU A 483 4.06 -22.61 -3.96
CA LEU A 483 4.09 -21.16 -4.11
C LEU A 483 4.82 -20.47 -2.95
N MET A 484 4.55 -20.87 -1.72
CA MET A 484 5.19 -20.31 -0.52
C MET A 484 6.69 -20.53 -0.49
N SER A 485 7.17 -21.70 -0.93
CA SER A 485 8.60 -22.03 -0.90
C SER A 485 9.38 -21.56 -2.14
N SER A 486 8.72 -20.98 -3.13
CA SER A 486 9.32 -20.55 -4.40
C SER A 486 8.91 -19.10 -4.74
N VAL A 487 7.68 -18.90 -5.20
CA VAL A 487 7.18 -17.59 -5.67
C VAL A 487 7.16 -16.53 -4.56
N TYR A 488 6.83 -16.94 -3.35
CA TYR A 488 6.75 -16.06 -2.17
C TYR A 488 8.02 -16.07 -1.29
N GLU A 489 9.15 -16.57 -1.82
CA GLU A 489 10.48 -16.47 -1.19
C GLU A 489 11.43 -15.65 -2.08
N ASN A 490 11.12 -14.37 -2.23
CA ASN A 490 11.94 -13.45 -3.01
C ASN A 490 13.06 -12.86 -2.15
N THR A 491 14.25 -13.40 -2.31
CA THR A 491 15.47 -12.87 -1.66
C THR A 491 16.39 -12.12 -2.63
N VAL A 492 15.98 -11.91 -3.88
CA VAL A 492 16.83 -11.40 -4.96
C VAL A 492 16.37 -10.03 -5.46
N ASN A 493 15.08 -9.88 -5.77
CA ASN A 493 14.52 -8.68 -6.37
C ASN A 493 13.85 -7.76 -5.34
N ASN A 494 13.94 -6.47 -5.54
CA ASN A 494 13.21 -5.49 -4.77
C ASN A 494 11.75 -5.45 -5.26
N GLY A 495 10.79 -5.78 -4.39
CA GLY A 495 9.37 -5.69 -4.71
C GLY A 495 8.82 -6.69 -5.74
N GLY A 496 9.59 -7.71 -6.12
CA GLY A 496 9.20 -8.69 -7.12
C GLY A 496 9.67 -8.37 -8.54
N GLN A 497 9.45 -9.32 -9.46
CA GLN A 497 9.69 -9.10 -10.89
C GLN A 497 8.53 -8.33 -11.52
N GLU A 498 8.79 -7.67 -12.63
CA GLU A 498 7.77 -7.03 -13.46
C GLU A 498 7.54 -7.84 -14.74
N SER A 499 6.39 -7.64 -15.37
CA SER A 499 6.07 -8.31 -16.63
C SER A 499 6.69 -7.58 -17.82
N ILE A 500 7.20 -8.34 -18.81
CA ILE A 500 7.62 -7.76 -20.10
C ILE A 500 6.47 -7.03 -20.79
N ILE A 501 5.23 -7.41 -20.52
CA ILE A 501 4.02 -6.79 -21.09
C ILE A 501 3.94 -5.32 -20.70
N THR A 502 4.23 -5.02 -19.44
CA THR A 502 4.03 -3.69 -18.84
C THR A 502 5.16 -2.71 -19.13
N GLY A 503 6.33 -3.19 -19.55
CA GLY A 503 7.43 -2.34 -20.00
C GLY A 503 7.22 -1.80 -21.41
N ARG A 504 7.88 -0.67 -21.76
CA ARG A 504 7.89 -0.17 -23.14
C ARG A 504 8.47 -1.25 -24.07
N PRO A 505 7.80 -1.59 -25.19
CA PRO A 505 8.22 -2.66 -26.09
C PRO A 505 9.67 -2.54 -26.56
N SER A 506 10.40 -3.65 -26.49
CA SER A 506 11.81 -3.74 -26.89
C SER A 506 12.20 -5.19 -27.13
N PHE A 507 13.30 -5.40 -27.88
CA PHE A 507 13.95 -6.72 -27.96
C PHE A 507 14.76 -7.05 -26.67
N LYS A 508 15.00 -6.09 -25.82
CA LYS A 508 15.74 -6.27 -24.54
C LYS A 508 14.85 -6.92 -23.50
N VAL A 509 15.43 -7.78 -22.68
CA VAL A 509 14.76 -8.38 -21.52
C VAL A 509 14.38 -7.29 -20.50
N ASN A 510 15.26 -6.31 -20.29
CA ASN A 510 14.98 -5.14 -19.46
C ASN A 510 14.87 -3.90 -20.35
N PRO A 511 13.65 -3.48 -20.69
CA PRO A 511 13.42 -2.41 -21.68
C PRO A 511 13.72 -0.99 -21.12
N GLY A 512 14.16 -0.89 -19.90
CA GLY A 512 14.45 0.40 -19.24
C GLY A 512 13.25 0.93 -18.45
N GLY A 513 13.37 2.13 -17.92
CA GLY A 513 12.48 2.63 -16.87
C GLY A 513 12.78 1.90 -15.57
N THR A 514 11.74 1.51 -14.85
CA THR A 514 11.85 0.67 -13.65
C THR A 514 11.68 -0.83 -13.94
N THR A 515 11.38 -1.20 -15.20
CA THR A 515 11.01 -2.58 -15.56
C THR A 515 12.17 -3.56 -15.35
N ASN A 516 11.97 -4.53 -14.47
CA ASN A 516 12.88 -5.64 -14.18
C ASN A 516 12.14 -6.97 -14.34
N THR A 517 12.43 -7.69 -15.42
CA THR A 517 11.76 -8.97 -15.77
C THR A 517 12.50 -10.21 -15.25
N LYS A 518 13.57 -10.03 -14.46
CA LYS A 518 14.33 -11.14 -13.90
C LYS A 518 13.51 -11.89 -12.85
N SER A 519 13.19 -13.15 -13.14
CA SER A 519 12.50 -14.01 -12.20
C SER A 519 13.38 -14.34 -10.98
N HIS A 520 12.78 -14.35 -9.79
CA HIS A 520 13.40 -14.79 -8.55
C HIS A 520 13.06 -16.24 -8.19
N TYR A 521 12.18 -16.88 -8.94
CA TYR A 521 11.72 -18.23 -8.70
C TYR A 521 11.87 -19.13 -9.95
N ASN A 522 11.81 -20.45 -9.73
CA ASN A 522 11.71 -21.40 -10.81
C ASN A 522 10.28 -21.42 -11.38
N LYS A 523 10.12 -21.07 -12.65
CA LYS A 523 8.82 -21.03 -13.32
C LYS A 523 8.10 -22.38 -13.34
N LYS A 524 8.83 -23.49 -13.25
CA LYS A 524 8.24 -24.85 -13.12
C LYS A 524 7.38 -24.98 -11.87
N ASP A 525 7.79 -24.36 -10.77
CA ASP A 525 7.05 -24.40 -9.50
C ASP A 525 5.71 -23.70 -9.63
N LEU A 526 5.71 -22.50 -10.25
CA LEU A 526 4.48 -21.75 -10.53
C LEU A 526 3.53 -22.55 -11.45
N ILE A 527 4.05 -23.14 -12.52
CA ILE A 527 3.26 -23.94 -13.47
C ILE A 527 2.68 -25.19 -12.77
N GLN A 528 3.44 -25.88 -11.94
CA GLN A 528 2.97 -27.01 -11.16
C GLN A 528 1.85 -26.61 -10.19
N ALA A 529 2.02 -25.52 -9.47
CA ALA A 529 1.00 -24.98 -8.58
C ALA A 529 -0.28 -24.59 -9.34
N TRP A 530 -0.13 -23.92 -10.50
CA TRP A 530 -1.25 -23.58 -11.37
C TRP A 530 -2.04 -24.80 -11.82
N GLN A 531 -1.35 -25.86 -12.31
CA GLN A 531 -1.99 -27.12 -12.68
C GLN A 531 -2.81 -27.73 -11.55
N MET A 532 -2.25 -27.73 -10.33
CA MET A 532 -2.94 -28.24 -9.15
C MET A 532 -4.16 -27.41 -8.78
N LEU A 533 -4.06 -26.07 -8.82
CA LEU A 533 -5.16 -25.16 -8.54
C LEU A 533 -6.28 -25.29 -9.59
N ILE A 534 -5.97 -25.36 -10.88
CA ILE A 534 -6.95 -25.62 -11.95
C ILE A 534 -7.74 -26.91 -11.67
N SER A 535 -7.08 -27.95 -11.16
CA SER A 535 -7.75 -29.22 -10.85
C SER A 535 -8.73 -29.13 -9.65
N CYS A 536 -8.73 -28.04 -8.91
CA CYS A 536 -9.64 -27.80 -7.79
C CYS A 536 -10.90 -27.00 -8.19
N ALA A 537 -11.00 -26.56 -9.45
CA ALA A 537 -12.04 -25.62 -9.90
C ALA A 537 -13.47 -26.08 -9.60
N GLU A 538 -13.78 -27.37 -9.83
CA GLU A 538 -15.11 -27.92 -9.56
C GLU A 538 -15.46 -27.90 -8.05
N GLU A 539 -14.47 -28.11 -7.19
CA GLU A 539 -14.66 -28.22 -5.74
C GLU A 539 -14.69 -26.88 -5.02
N LEU A 540 -14.03 -25.85 -5.57
CA LEU A 540 -13.79 -24.57 -4.90
C LEU A 540 -14.42 -23.37 -5.60
N SER A 541 -15.18 -23.58 -6.68
CA SER A 541 -15.80 -22.51 -7.49
C SER A 541 -16.68 -21.52 -6.70
N ASP A 542 -17.29 -21.98 -5.61
CA ASP A 542 -18.16 -21.13 -4.77
C ASP A 542 -17.35 -20.19 -3.85
N SER A 543 -16.05 -20.44 -3.67
CA SER A 543 -15.19 -19.62 -2.82
C SER A 543 -14.70 -18.39 -3.54
N ASP A 544 -14.99 -17.20 -3.01
CA ASP A 544 -14.50 -15.94 -3.58
C ASP A 544 -12.97 -15.83 -3.49
N GLY A 545 -12.38 -16.28 -2.37
CA GLY A 545 -10.93 -16.35 -2.20
C GLY A 545 -10.25 -17.24 -3.23
N TYR A 546 -10.83 -18.41 -3.53
CA TYR A 546 -10.29 -19.28 -4.58
C TYR A 546 -10.43 -18.68 -5.98
N ARG A 547 -11.57 -18.04 -6.29
CA ARG A 547 -11.77 -17.37 -7.60
C ARG A 547 -10.75 -16.27 -7.82
N TYR A 548 -10.45 -15.46 -6.81
CA TYR A 548 -9.36 -14.50 -6.89
C TYR A 548 -8.02 -15.19 -7.12
N ASP A 549 -7.67 -16.17 -6.31
CA ASP A 549 -6.37 -16.83 -6.34
C ASP A 549 -6.09 -17.52 -7.67
N ILE A 550 -7.08 -18.19 -8.28
CA ILE A 550 -6.90 -18.86 -9.57
C ILE A 550 -6.74 -17.87 -10.71
N VAL A 551 -7.40 -16.72 -10.67
CA VAL A 551 -7.22 -15.63 -11.63
C VAL A 551 -5.81 -15.05 -11.50
N ASP A 552 -5.35 -14.74 -10.28
CA ASP A 552 -4.04 -14.13 -10.05
C ASP A 552 -2.88 -15.08 -10.41
N VAL A 553 -2.96 -16.36 -10.04
CA VAL A 553 -1.98 -17.37 -10.44
C VAL A 553 -1.96 -17.55 -11.96
N THR A 554 -3.13 -17.59 -12.62
CA THR A 554 -3.21 -17.70 -14.08
C THR A 554 -2.62 -16.46 -14.76
N ARG A 555 -2.91 -15.24 -14.26
CA ARG A 555 -2.30 -13.98 -14.72
C ARG A 555 -0.77 -14.06 -14.64
N GLN A 556 -0.23 -14.53 -13.50
CA GLN A 556 1.23 -14.64 -13.31
C GLN A 556 1.86 -15.63 -14.30
N VAL A 557 1.23 -16.79 -14.52
CA VAL A 557 1.69 -17.78 -15.51
C VAL A 557 1.71 -17.19 -16.91
N LEU A 558 0.66 -16.45 -17.31
CA LEU A 558 0.61 -15.81 -18.63
C LEU A 558 1.62 -14.68 -18.76
N ALA A 559 1.87 -13.91 -17.70
CA ALA A 559 2.92 -12.89 -17.67
C ALA A 559 4.33 -13.48 -17.87
N ASP A 560 4.59 -14.64 -17.28
CA ASP A 560 5.84 -15.38 -17.49
C ASP A 560 5.94 -15.96 -18.90
N TYR A 561 4.83 -16.45 -19.45
CA TYR A 561 4.76 -16.97 -20.79
C TYR A 561 4.95 -15.88 -21.86
N ALA A 562 4.45 -14.67 -21.62
CA ALA A 562 4.69 -13.51 -22.48
C ALA A 562 6.20 -13.23 -22.67
N SER A 563 7.02 -13.41 -21.63
CA SER A 563 8.47 -13.26 -21.75
C SER A 563 9.10 -14.27 -22.70
N ILE A 564 8.54 -15.47 -22.81
CA ILE A 564 8.99 -16.52 -23.71
C ILE A 564 8.57 -16.20 -25.16
N LEU A 565 7.36 -15.73 -25.34
CA LEU A 565 6.89 -15.26 -26.66
C LEU A 565 7.74 -14.08 -27.16
N GLN A 566 8.08 -13.15 -26.31
CA GLN A 566 8.97 -12.03 -26.65
C GLN A 566 10.37 -12.52 -27.08
N GLN A 567 10.95 -13.53 -26.41
CA GLN A 567 12.20 -14.14 -26.84
C GLN A 567 12.07 -14.84 -28.20
N LYS A 568 10.94 -15.54 -28.46
CA LYS A 568 10.63 -16.14 -29.77
C LYS A 568 10.55 -15.06 -30.86
N ILE A 569 9.90 -13.94 -30.58
CA ILE A 569 9.81 -12.79 -31.51
C ILE A 569 11.20 -12.23 -31.79
N SER A 570 12.04 -12.02 -30.76
CA SER A 570 13.42 -11.56 -30.93
C SER A 570 14.25 -12.51 -31.80
N ALA A 571 14.12 -13.82 -31.60
CA ALA A 571 14.82 -14.82 -32.38
C ALA A 571 14.38 -14.81 -33.86
N MET A 572 13.09 -14.57 -34.16
CA MET A 572 12.61 -14.45 -35.57
C MET A 572 13.14 -13.18 -36.22
N TYR A 573 13.22 -12.07 -35.49
CA TYR A 573 13.85 -10.84 -35.96
C TYR A 573 15.33 -11.05 -36.30
N GLU A 574 16.11 -11.61 -35.37
CA GLU A 574 17.53 -11.90 -35.52
C GLU A 574 17.80 -12.86 -36.71
N ALA A 575 16.91 -13.81 -36.94
CA ALA A 575 16.98 -14.75 -38.07
C ALA A 575 16.59 -14.12 -39.42
N GLY A 576 16.13 -12.86 -39.43
CA GLY A 576 15.64 -12.21 -40.66
C GLY A 576 14.41 -12.93 -41.25
N ASN A 577 13.53 -13.49 -40.41
CA ASN A 577 12.34 -14.23 -40.77
C ASN A 577 11.06 -13.41 -40.51
N PRO A 578 10.57 -12.57 -41.49
CA PRO A 578 9.42 -11.71 -41.23
C PRO A 578 8.11 -12.48 -41.07
N ASP A 579 7.93 -13.63 -41.74
CA ASP A 579 6.71 -14.44 -41.57
C ASP A 579 6.65 -15.07 -40.17
N GLY A 580 7.77 -15.61 -39.69
CA GLY A 580 7.89 -16.12 -38.35
C GLY A 580 7.71 -15.02 -37.29
N PHE A 581 8.27 -13.84 -37.54
CA PHE A 581 8.09 -12.65 -36.67
C PHE A 581 6.60 -12.28 -36.55
N ARG A 582 5.90 -12.15 -37.66
CA ARG A 582 4.47 -11.81 -37.71
C ARG A 582 3.61 -12.83 -36.98
N LEU A 583 3.87 -14.13 -37.15
CA LEU A 583 3.14 -15.19 -36.44
C LEU A 583 3.37 -15.12 -34.93
N ALA A 584 4.62 -15.01 -34.48
CA ALA A 584 4.95 -14.93 -33.07
C ALA A 584 4.39 -13.64 -32.42
N SER A 585 4.40 -12.51 -33.15
CA SER A 585 3.78 -11.25 -32.71
C SER A 585 2.27 -11.39 -32.54
N ALA A 586 1.59 -12.09 -33.46
CA ALA A 586 0.16 -12.35 -33.33
C ALA A 586 -0.18 -13.23 -32.13
N GLU A 587 0.63 -14.25 -31.82
CA GLU A 587 0.48 -15.08 -30.61
C GLU A 587 0.62 -14.25 -29.33
N PHE A 588 1.56 -13.30 -29.31
CA PHE A 588 1.75 -12.40 -28.16
C PHE A 588 0.54 -11.46 -27.96
N LEU A 589 0.02 -10.87 -29.05
CA LEU A 589 -1.14 -9.97 -28.98
C LEU A 589 -2.43 -10.72 -28.59
N ASP A 590 -2.60 -11.95 -29.02
CA ASP A 590 -3.72 -12.82 -28.65
C ASP A 590 -3.66 -13.23 -27.16
N LEU A 591 -2.43 -13.40 -26.62
CA LEU A 591 -2.23 -13.58 -25.18
C LEU A 591 -2.70 -12.35 -24.37
N LEU A 592 -2.44 -11.13 -24.85
CA LEU A 592 -2.90 -9.91 -24.18
C LEU A 592 -4.43 -9.81 -24.17
N ASP A 593 -5.11 -10.23 -25.24
CA ASP A 593 -6.58 -10.29 -25.29
C ASP A 593 -7.14 -11.31 -24.30
N ASP A 594 -6.49 -12.46 -24.15
CA ASP A 594 -6.89 -13.48 -23.16
C ASP A 594 -6.68 -12.98 -21.73
N MET A 595 -5.57 -12.31 -21.47
CA MET A 595 -5.32 -11.68 -20.17
C MET A 595 -6.32 -10.57 -19.85
N ASP A 596 -6.67 -9.73 -20.83
CA ASP A 596 -7.66 -8.67 -20.62
C ASP A 596 -9.03 -9.26 -20.23
N ARG A 597 -9.48 -10.31 -20.91
CA ARG A 597 -10.74 -11.00 -20.57
C ARG A 597 -10.69 -11.64 -19.18
N LEU A 598 -9.60 -12.34 -18.85
CA LEU A 598 -9.40 -12.96 -17.54
C LEU A 598 -9.50 -11.92 -16.43
N LEU A 599 -8.75 -10.84 -16.55
CA LEU A 599 -8.69 -9.77 -15.55
C LEU A 599 -10.00 -9.00 -15.42
N GLY A 600 -10.80 -8.93 -16.50
CA GLY A 600 -12.15 -8.35 -16.50
C GLY A 600 -13.16 -9.10 -15.62
N THR A 601 -12.83 -10.31 -15.18
CA THR A 601 -13.72 -11.10 -14.30
C THR A 601 -13.65 -10.66 -12.82
N ARG A 602 -12.65 -9.84 -12.43
CA ARG A 602 -12.43 -9.44 -11.04
C ARG A 602 -12.37 -7.93 -10.88
N GLY A 603 -13.08 -7.43 -9.88
CA GLY A 603 -13.11 -6.00 -9.56
C GLY A 603 -11.77 -5.41 -9.11
N GLU A 604 -10.88 -6.24 -8.61
CA GLU A 604 -9.53 -5.86 -8.19
C GLU A 604 -8.60 -5.50 -9.37
N PHE A 605 -8.94 -5.91 -10.59
CA PHE A 605 -8.10 -5.77 -11.78
C PHE A 605 -8.76 -4.90 -12.86
N LEU A 606 -9.50 -3.85 -12.51
CA LEU A 606 -10.23 -3.01 -13.46
C LEU A 606 -9.67 -1.59 -13.57
N LEU A 607 -9.11 -1.24 -14.72
CA LEU A 607 -8.74 0.15 -15.04
C LEU A 607 -9.96 1.08 -14.96
N GLY A 608 -11.11 0.63 -15.49
CA GLY A 608 -12.33 1.43 -15.51
C GLY A 608 -12.81 1.83 -14.11
N ARG A 609 -12.62 0.98 -13.09
CA ARG A 609 -12.92 1.31 -11.70
C ARG A 609 -12.00 2.42 -11.19
N TRP A 610 -10.68 2.29 -11.35
CA TRP A 610 -9.69 3.29 -10.96
C TRP A 610 -9.97 4.67 -11.58
N LEU A 611 -10.30 4.71 -12.88
CA LEU A 611 -10.61 5.95 -13.57
C LEU A 611 -11.98 6.53 -13.17
N SER A 612 -12.97 5.66 -12.95
CA SER A 612 -14.30 6.06 -12.46
C SER A 612 -14.21 6.68 -11.07
N ASP A 613 -13.45 6.07 -10.16
CA ASP A 613 -13.25 6.58 -8.81
C ASP A 613 -12.60 7.96 -8.85
N ALA A 614 -11.58 8.15 -9.69
CA ALA A 614 -10.95 9.46 -9.90
C ALA A 614 -11.95 10.53 -10.39
N ARG A 615 -12.76 10.21 -11.42
CA ARG A 615 -13.79 11.13 -11.94
C ARG A 615 -14.87 11.46 -10.91
N ASN A 616 -15.25 10.50 -10.08
CA ASN A 616 -16.32 10.66 -9.10
C ASN A 616 -15.98 11.66 -7.99
N VAL A 617 -14.70 11.88 -7.69
CA VAL A 617 -14.24 12.90 -6.73
C VAL A 617 -14.38 14.33 -7.30
N GLY A 618 -14.36 14.52 -8.61
CA GLY A 618 -14.42 15.82 -9.27
C GLY A 618 -15.83 16.44 -9.25
N HIS A 619 -15.95 17.72 -8.88
CA HIS A 619 -17.20 18.46 -8.86
C HIS A 619 -17.56 19.06 -10.23
N THR A 620 -16.55 19.45 -11.00
CA THR A 620 -16.69 20.05 -12.34
C THR A 620 -16.10 19.13 -13.40
N GLN A 621 -16.45 19.34 -14.68
CA GLN A 621 -15.85 18.56 -15.77
C GLN A 621 -14.33 18.77 -15.83
N GLN A 622 -13.86 19.99 -15.61
CA GLN A 622 -12.43 20.29 -15.60
C GLN A 622 -11.68 19.53 -14.50
N GLU A 623 -12.27 19.41 -13.31
CA GLU A 623 -11.71 18.60 -12.22
C GLU A 623 -11.71 17.13 -12.56
N LYS A 624 -12.79 16.60 -13.15
CA LYS A 624 -12.89 15.21 -13.59
C LYS A 624 -11.82 14.87 -14.63
N ASP A 625 -11.59 15.74 -15.60
CA ASP A 625 -10.58 15.58 -16.62
C ASP A 625 -9.17 15.59 -16.01
N LEU A 626 -8.90 16.53 -15.10
CA LEU A 626 -7.63 16.62 -14.39
C LEU A 626 -7.36 15.36 -13.53
N TYR A 627 -8.36 14.86 -12.81
CA TYR A 627 -8.22 13.71 -11.94
C TYR A 627 -8.05 12.42 -12.74
N GLU A 628 -8.77 12.27 -13.86
CA GLU A 628 -8.56 11.15 -14.78
C GLU A 628 -7.17 11.18 -15.39
N GLN A 629 -6.67 12.35 -15.82
CA GLN A 629 -5.30 12.51 -16.31
C GLN A 629 -4.28 12.11 -15.24
N ASN A 630 -4.45 12.54 -13.99
CA ASN A 630 -3.61 12.15 -12.86
C ASN A 630 -3.62 10.63 -12.66
N ALA A 631 -4.81 10.02 -12.66
CA ALA A 631 -4.98 8.58 -12.47
C ALA A 631 -4.33 7.76 -13.59
N ARG A 632 -4.45 8.18 -14.85
CA ARG A 632 -3.81 7.54 -16.01
C ARG A 632 -2.29 7.71 -15.99
N ASN A 633 -1.82 8.92 -15.68
CA ASN A 633 -0.39 9.24 -15.69
C ASN A 633 0.38 8.49 -14.61
N GLN A 634 -0.14 8.43 -13.39
CA GLN A 634 0.52 7.78 -12.26
C GLN A 634 0.82 6.29 -12.51
N ILE A 635 -0.09 5.58 -13.17
CA ILE A 635 0.04 4.14 -13.43
C ILE A 635 0.77 3.81 -14.74
N THR A 636 1.21 4.82 -15.50
CA THR A 636 1.91 4.67 -16.79
C THR A 636 3.22 5.45 -16.82
N LEU A 637 3.21 6.70 -17.27
CA LEU A 637 4.40 7.56 -17.37
C LEU A 637 4.92 8.03 -16.02
N TRP A 638 4.07 8.11 -15.02
CA TRP A 638 4.31 8.66 -13.67
C TRP A 638 4.69 10.16 -13.64
N GLY A 639 5.14 10.71 -14.73
CA GLY A 639 5.59 12.08 -14.90
C GLY A 639 5.43 12.55 -16.34
N ASN A 640 6.34 13.39 -16.80
CA ASN A 640 6.38 13.83 -18.19
C ASN A 640 6.85 12.70 -19.13
N LYS A 641 6.89 12.99 -20.45
CA LYS A 641 7.30 12.03 -21.49
C LYS A 641 8.67 11.38 -21.27
N ASP A 642 9.56 12.04 -20.50
CA ASP A 642 10.93 11.60 -20.23
C ASP A 642 11.12 11.05 -18.81
N CYS A 643 10.04 10.82 -18.07
CA CYS A 643 10.11 10.37 -16.69
C CYS A 643 10.84 9.02 -16.58
N ARG A 644 11.78 8.95 -15.61
CA ARG A 644 12.63 7.77 -15.41
C ARG A 644 11.93 6.64 -14.68
N ILE A 645 10.85 6.95 -13.95
CA ILE A 645 10.06 5.97 -13.19
C ILE A 645 8.79 5.54 -13.93
N ARG A 646 8.75 5.69 -15.28
CA ARG A 646 7.65 5.16 -16.09
C ARG A 646 7.48 3.66 -15.87
N ASP A 647 6.26 3.20 -16.00
CA ASP A 647 5.83 1.81 -15.82
C ASP A 647 6.01 1.26 -14.38
N TYR A 648 6.35 2.12 -13.39
CA TYR A 648 6.64 1.75 -12.00
C TYR A 648 5.47 1.01 -11.32
N ALA A 649 4.24 1.39 -11.61
CA ALA A 649 3.07 0.77 -11.02
C ALA A 649 2.79 -0.66 -11.55
N CYS A 650 3.33 -1.03 -12.72
CA CYS A 650 3.26 -2.37 -13.32
C CYS A 650 1.85 -3.00 -13.29
N LYS A 651 0.80 -2.21 -13.64
CA LYS A 651 -0.60 -2.63 -13.53
C LYS A 651 -1.00 -3.59 -14.64
N GLN A 652 -1.16 -4.86 -14.30
CA GLN A 652 -1.74 -5.85 -15.20
C GLN A 652 -3.26 -5.89 -14.94
N TRP A 653 -4.02 -4.94 -15.52
CA TRP A 653 -5.45 -4.80 -15.35
C TRP A 653 -6.21 -4.93 -16.67
N ASN A 654 -7.46 -5.38 -16.60
CA ASN A 654 -8.41 -5.23 -17.72
C ASN A 654 -8.51 -3.74 -18.10
N GLY A 655 -8.55 -3.47 -19.38
CA GLY A 655 -8.47 -2.11 -19.93
C GLY A 655 -7.05 -1.59 -20.07
N MET A 656 -6.10 -1.91 -19.16
CA MET A 656 -4.68 -1.65 -19.40
C MET A 656 -4.12 -2.59 -20.48
N MET A 657 -4.48 -3.87 -20.42
CA MET A 657 -4.06 -4.86 -21.44
C MET A 657 -4.52 -4.45 -22.82
N SER A 658 -5.81 -4.22 -23.00
CA SER A 658 -6.40 -3.90 -24.31
C SER A 658 -6.20 -2.44 -24.75
N GLY A 659 -6.21 -1.47 -23.82
CA GLY A 659 -6.22 -0.05 -24.13
C GLY A 659 -4.86 0.65 -24.07
N PHE A 660 -3.87 0.07 -23.39
CA PHE A 660 -2.53 0.66 -23.29
C PHE A 660 -1.42 -0.28 -23.76
N TYR A 661 -1.29 -1.48 -23.17
CA TYR A 661 -0.15 -2.34 -23.48
C TYR A 661 -0.25 -2.96 -24.88
N LYS A 662 -1.40 -3.50 -25.28
CA LYS A 662 -1.58 -4.09 -26.58
C LYS A 662 -1.33 -3.09 -27.74
N PRO A 663 -1.93 -1.88 -27.76
CA PRO A 663 -1.62 -0.88 -28.77
C PRO A 663 -0.14 -0.47 -28.81
N ARG A 664 0.55 -0.46 -27.67
CA ARG A 664 1.98 -0.16 -27.57
C ARG A 664 2.83 -1.25 -28.24
N TRP A 665 2.49 -2.55 -28.02
CA TRP A 665 3.12 -3.68 -28.67
C TRP A 665 2.76 -3.82 -30.16
N GLU A 666 1.54 -3.53 -30.55
CA GLU A 666 1.12 -3.51 -31.96
C GLU A 666 1.95 -2.52 -32.80
N ARG A 667 2.15 -1.30 -32.29
CA ARG A 667 3.01 -0.27 -32.91
C ARG A 667 4.44 -0.76 -33.06
N PHE A 668 4.99 -1.38 -32.04
CA PHE A 668 6.34 -1.96 -32.08
C PHE A 668 6.44 -3.04 -33.16
N PHE A 669 5.53 -3.99 -33.17
CA PHE A 669 5.55 -5.09 -34.10
C PHE A 669 5.37 -4.62 -35.56
N GLU A 670 4.48 -3.67 -35.78
CA GLU A 670 4.27 -3.10 -37.13
C GLU A 670 5.52 -2.35 -37.60
N THR A 671 6.12 -1.51 -36.80
CA THR A 671 7.34 -0.77 -37.14
C THR A 671 8.49 -1.70 -37.47
N VAL A 672 8.72 -2.74 -36.64
CA VAL A 672 9.75 -3.74 -36.89
C VAL A 672 9.46 -4.56 -38.15
N TYR A 673 8.22 -5.02 -38.34
CA TYR A 673 7.84 -5.80 -39.48
C TYR A 673 8.03 -5.05 -40.82
N GLN A 674 7.67 -3.76 -40.83
CA GLN A 674 7.90 -2.90 -42.00
C GLN A 674 9.39 -2.74 -42.30
N ALA A 675 10.24 -2.54 -41.28
CA ALA A 675 11.69 -2.48 -41.47
C ALA A 675 12.24 -3.79 -42.05
N MET A 676 11.79 -4.96 -41.55
CA MET A 676 12.17 -6.27 -42.07
C MET A 676 11.74 -6.45 -43.55
N GLN A 677 10.51 -6.03 -43.91
CA GLN A 677 10.00 -6.11 -45.29
C GLN A 677 10.79 -5.24 -46.28
N GLN A 678 11.29 -4.09 -45.79
CA GLN A 678 12.08 -3.15 -46.60
C GLN A 678 13.57 -3.52 -46.61
N GLY A 679 14.00 -4.51 -45.82
CA GLY A 679 15.40 -4.88 -45.64
C GLY A 679 16.27 -3.79 -45.01
N VAL A 680 15.67 -2.95 -44.17
CA VAL A 680 16.37 -1.91 -43.38
C VAL A 680 16.42 -2.28 -41.91
N GLU A 681 17.40 -1.73 -41.22
CA GLU A 681 17.49 -1.89 -39.78
C GLU A 681 16.37 -1.14 -39.07
N TYR A 682 15.80 -1.72 -38.01
CA TYR A 682 14.80 -1.09 -37.16
C TYR A 682 15.41 0.07 -36.34
N ASP A 683 14.80 1.25 -36.46
CA ASP A 683 15.21 2.45 -35.72
C ASP A 683 14.55 2.49 -34.34
N GLU A 684 15.26 1.95 -33.32
CA GLU A 684 14.80 1.94 -31.93
C GLU A 684 14.60 3.37 -31.38
N ALA A 685 15.44 4.33 -31.77
CA ALA A 685 15.37 5.69 -31.24
C ALA A 685 14.12 6.43 -31.74
N ALA A 686 13.80 6.28 -33.03
CA ALA A 686 12.59 6.83 -33.62
C ALA A 686 11.33 6.22 -32.97
N PHE A 687 11.29 4.90 -32.79
CA PHE A 687 10.18 4.23 -32.12
C PHE A 687 9.99 4.67 -30.68
N VAL A 688 11.09 4.81 -29.91
CA VAL A 688 11.01 5.30 -28.53
C VAL A 688 10.42 6.71 -28.46
N GLN A 689 10.77 7.60 -29.41
CA GLN A 689 10.22 8.94 -29.45
C GLN A 689 8.72 8.94 -29.79
N GLU A 690 8.31 8.15 -30.79
CA GLU A 690 6.89 7.97 -31.11
C GLU A 690 6.10 7.40 -29.95
N SER A 691 6.67 6.41 -29.24
CA SER A 691 6.06 5.80 -28.05
C SER A 691 5.81 6.83 -26.94
N LYS A 692 6.78 7.71 -26.67
CA LYS A 692 6.64 8.79 -25.66
C LYS A 692 5.48 9.73 -26.00
N ASP A 693 5.33 10.08 -27.26
CA ASP A 693 4.27 10.98 -27.72
C ASP A 693 2.90 10.30 -27.59
N TRP A 694 2.78 9.06 -28.05
CA TRP A 694 1.55 8.29 -27.94
C TRP A 694 1.15 8.00 -26.48
N GLU A 695 2.08 7.59 -25.64
CA GLU A 695 1.84 7.34 -24.21
C GLU A 695 1.34 8.60 -23.49
N TRP A 696 1.89 9.77 -23.84
CA TRP A 696 1.42 11.04 -23.32
C TRP A 696 -0.01 11.37 -23.77
N GLU A 697 -0.32 11.22 -25.06
CA GLU A 697 -1.67 11.42 -25.57
C GLU A 697 -2.68 10.48 -24.91
N TRP A 698 -2.28 9.24 -24.61
CA TRP A 698 -3.11 8.30 -23.87
C TRP A 698 -3.46 8.82 -22.47
N THR A 699 -2.54 9.50 -21.79
CA THR A 699 -2.84 10.08 -20.46
C THR A 699 -3.86 11.22 -20.51
N LEU A 700 -4.03 11.86 -21.68
CA LEU A 700 -5.02 12.91 -21.92
C LEU A 700 -6.36 12.35 -22.46
N GLY A 701 -6.43 11.05 -22.71
CA GLY A 701 -7.61 10.39 -23.26
C GLY A 701 -8.75 10.25 -22.23
N HIS A 702 -9.95 10.00 -22.76
CA HIS A 702 -11.19 9.81 -21.99
C HIS A 702 -11.93 8.53 -22.39
N GLU A 703 -11.21 7.56 -22.97
CA GLU A 703 -11.80 6.27 -23.32
C GLU A 703 -12.35 5.59 -22.05
N GLU A 704 -13.58 5.09 -22.17
CA GLU A 704 -14.23 4.35 -21.10
C GLU A 704 -13.84 2.88 -21.13
N TYR A 705 -13.64 2.32 -19.93
CA TYR A 705 -13.33 0.92 -19.72
C TYR A 705 -14.35 0.32 -18.74
N PRO A 706 -14.56 -1.01 -18.76
CA PRO A 706 -15.43 -1.66 -17.79
C PRO A 706 -15.03 -1.34 -16.36
N HIS A 707 -15.97 -0.85 -15.56
CA HIS A 707 -15.77 -0.53 -14.13
C HIS A 707 -16.42 -1.57 -13.20
N GLU A 708 -17.18 -2.52 -13.76
CA GLU A 708 -17.75 -3.66 -13.05
C GLU A 708 -17.21 -4.98 -13.65
N PRO A 709 -17.02 -6.01 -12.81
CA PRO A 709 -16.57 -7.32 -13.28
C PRO A 709 -17.58 -7.94 -14.26
N HIS A 710 -17.08 -8.70 -15.22
CA HIS A 710 -17.90 -9.39 -16.22
C HIS A 710 -17.33 -10.74 -16.60
N GLY A 711 -18.19 -11.71 -16.89
CA GLY A 711 -17.78 -13.08 -17.18
C GLY A 711 -17.67 -13.95 -15.93
N SER A 712 -17.04 -15.10 -16.09
CA SER A 712 -16.82 -16.08 -15.02
C SER A 712 -15.32 -16.37 -14.87
N GLU A 713 -14.78 -16.19 -13.68
CA GLU A 713 -13.37 -16.44 -13.36
C GLU A 713 -12.98 -17.88 -13.72
N ILE A 714 -13.80 -18.83 -13.30
CA ILE A 714 -13.53 -20.25 -13.51
C ILE A 714 -13.55 -20.61 -15.00
N GLU A 715 -14.57 -20.13 -15.75
CA GLU A 715 -14.67 -20.42 -17.18
C GLU A 715 -13.50 -19.83 -17.96
N GLU A 716 -13.08 -18.60 -17.67
CA GLU A 716 -11.94 -17.97 -18.36
C GLU A 716 -10.61 -18.68 -17.99
N CYS A 717 -10.39 -19.06 -16.73
CA CYS A 717 -9.22 -19.84 -16.34
C CYS A 717 -9.18 -21.21 -17.05
N LEU A 718 -10.31 -21.90 -17.16
CA LEU A 718 -10.39 -23.19 -17.85
C LEU A 718 -10.20 -23.06 -19.37
N LYS A 719 -10.70 -22.00 -20.03
CA LYS A 719 -10.43 -21.70 -21.43
C LYS A 719 -8.94 -21.45 -21.67
N ILE A 720 -8.31 -20.64 -20.82
CA ILE A 720 -6.88 -20.35 -20.87
C ILE A 720 -6.07 -21.63 -20.67
N TRP A 721 -6.43 -22.44 -19.68
CA TRP A 721 -5.82 -23.76 -19.49
C TRP A 721 -5.93 -24.61 -20.74
N GLY A 722 -7.13 -24.76 -21.32
CA GLY A 722 -7.36 -25.51 -22.55
C GLY A 722 -6.53 -25.04 -23.73
N LYS A 723 -6.30 -23.72 -23.85
CA LYS A 723 -5.54 -23.10 -24.95
C LYS A 723 -4.04 -23.26 -24.78
N TYR A 724 -3.50 -22.99 -23.60
CA TYR A 724 -2.06 -22.80 -23.39
C TYR A 724 -1.35 -23.95 -22.68
N GLN A 725 -2.07 -24.91 -22.05
CA GLN A 725 -1.44 -25.94 -21.23
C GLN A 725 -0.34 -26.72 -21.94
N ASN A 726 -0.55 -27.12 -23.21
CA ASN A 726 0.43 -27.90 -23.94
C ASN A 726 1.71 -27.12 -24.22
N ASP A 727 1.59 -25.86 -24.61
CA ASP A 727 2.74 -25.01 -24.90
C ASP A 727 3.52 -24.71 -23.62
N ILE A 728 2.81 -24.35 -22.54
CA ILE A 728 3.41 -24.03 -21.25
C ILE A 728 4.04 -25.24 -20.56
N LEU A 729 3.38 -26.42 -20.59
CA LEU A 729 3.93 -27.64 -19.98
C LEU A 729 5.14 -28.18 -20.75
N ASN A 730 5.14 -28.06 -22.10
CA ASN A 730 6.28 -28.45 -22.92
C ASN A 730 7.51 -27.54 -22.71
N LEU A 731 7.32 -26.33 -22.19
CA LEU A 731 8.41 -25.44 -21.82
C LEU A 731 9.13 -25.86 -20.54
N GLN A 732 8.50 -26.68 -19.69
CA GLN A 732 9.13 -27.18 -18.46
C GLN A 732 10.48 -27.90 -18.76
N ASP A 733 10.60 -28.56 -19.90
CA ASP A 733 11.82 -29.27 -20.29
C ASP A 733 12.88 -28.36 -20.95
N ASN A 734 12.50 -27.14 -21.38
CA ASN A 734 13.36 -26.23 -22.15
C ASN A 734 13.80 -24.98 -21.37
N PHE A 735 13.31 -24.74 -20.15
CA PHE A 735 13.67 -23.56 -19.35
C PHE A 735 15.14 -23.51 -18.92
N GLU A 736 15.83 -24.64 -18.83
CA GLU A 736 17.25 -24.70 -18.46
C GLU A 736 18.23 -24.17 -19.53
N TYR A 737 17.78 -24.04 -20.79
CA TYR A 737 18.71 -23.82 -21.91
C TYR A 737 19.14 -22.35 -22.10
N LYS A 738 18.45 -21.34 -21.52
CA LYS A 738 18.72 -19.91 -21.83
C LYS A 738 19.10 -18.99 -20.67
N GLU A 739 19.02 -19.45 -19.42
CA GLU A 739 19.53 -18.63 -18.29
C GLU A 739 21.07 -18.48 -18.31
N HIS A 740 21.78 -19.39 -18.99
CA HIS A 740 23.23 -19.34 -19.09
C HIS A 740 23.78 -18.36 -20.14
N VAL A 741 22.95 -17.89 -21.09
CA VAL A 741 23.44 -16.96 -22.13
C VAL A 741 23.37 -15.50 -21.66
N ALA A 742 22.53 -15.15 -20.72
CA ALA A 742 22.41 -13.80 -20.18
C ALA A 742 23.53 -13.40 -19.20
N ALA A 743 24.42 -14.30 -18.83
CA ALA A 743 25.57 -14.04 -17.94
C ALA A 743 26.83 -13.58 -18.69
N TYR A 744 26.79 -13.46 -20.02
CA TYR A 744 27.95 -13.10 -20.85
C TYR A 744 27.71 -11.96 -21.84
N VAL A 745 26.78 -11.05 -21.59
CA VAL A 745 26.72 -9.79 -22.35
C VAL A 745 26.66 -8.62 -21.38
#